data_f43285735438a52fa103ffb59fb849be
#
_entry.id   f43285735438a52fa103ffb59fb849be
#
_cell.length_a   1.000
_cell.length_b   1.000
_cell.length_c   1.000
_cell.angle_alpha   90.00
_cell.angle_beta   90.00
_cell.angle_gamma   90.00
#
_symmetry.space_group_name_H-M   'P 1'
#
loop_
_entity.id
_entity.type
_entity.pdbx_description
1 polymer ?
#
loop_
_entity_poly.entity_id
_entity_poly.type
_entity_poly.pdbx_seq_one_letter_code
_entity_poly.pdbx_strand_id
1 'polypeptide(L)'
;MKIRLLLISLFASTSAFADDIKSLSPTVVTATRYETNSFDLPLSIDAVTGSEIRDARTGANLSEIAPRIPGVVINYRSTAAQELSISTRGFGARSQFGVKGIRIYVDGIPLNSADGQGQAGSINLDTLGQIEFLRGPFSALYGNSSGGVVQAFTRDGAKDPTITVGASSGTWNTNKQSITYEGQQGPVNYILNAYQYVSDGYRDFSQHRRDNFNGKVSYQFSPDTKFTFVGNYMDQPYTNDPNALTPDQYISNSRQVGTNSAGTTTAAVLNSRLYRINSYGGIIVDHNLSEKDSLRLMAYSGERSNLQYLTTGAAAEIKRETEGFDFRWTRKDLFLNKPLNFTAGLAYDSMEDIRSRYSYTAPGVYSPLGTHSSNRREKQTAFNVDQYLQASYEPTDRLLVIAGLRNSRVSIKNNDLFLTDGVDSTGQVTYSNTSPVGGVTFKVTPTLNVYANYGRGFETPTFAETTYSSTSGAGPNLSMVPSKSKNYEIGLKTFITSNTRVNVALFKVDTKNEIVVTANSGAQNVYDSVANTERKGIEFSLDSRLPYNFNYYQTYTYLDSEFKNSFTNTVGGFVAAGNRLSGVYKNTAYTELSWKYPALNFSSAIENIYYGDVHGYDSNAGDRKAEAFSIVNLRASVRQSYNNWNFSEFVRADNIFDEKYVGNVRVNNAATFEPGAPRNYTVGITSSYTFK
;
A
#
# COMPACT_ATOMS: atom_id res chain seq x y z
N MET A 1 22.79 9.39 23.14
CA MET A 1 22.31 10.74 23.48
C MET A 1 20.96 10.60 24.16
N LYS A 2 20.79 11.04 25.42
CA LYS A 2 19.59 10.79 26.22
C LYS A 2 18.46 11.67 25.71
N ILE A 3 17.45 11.08 25.08
CA ILE A 3 16.22 11.78 24.67
C ILE A 3 15.39 12.00 25.94
N ARG A 4 15.27 13.25 26.37
CA ARG A 4 14.30 13.66 27.39
C ARG A 4 12.94 13.80 26.69
N LEU A 5 12.01 12.90 27.00
CA LEU A 5 10.60 13.10 26.71
C LEU A 5 10.16 14.36 27.49
N LEU A 6 9.86 15.43 26.76
CA LEU A 6 9.18 16.59 27.31
C LEU A 6 7.67 16.31 27.33
N LEU A 7 7.18 15.77 28.44
CA LEU A 7 5.77 15.81 28.80
C LEU A 7 5.44 17.25 29.17
N ILE A 8 4.83 17.99 28.26
CA ILE A 8 4.26 19.31 28.59
C ILE A 8 2.89 19.05 29.21
N SER A 9 2.85 19.10 30.55
CA SER A 9 1.62 19.20 31.30
C SER A 9 1.13 20.64 31.25
N LEU A 10 0.18 20.95 30.37
CA LEU A 10 -0.58 22.19 30.37
C LEU A 10 -1.93 21.94 31.03
N PHE A 11 -2.00 22.10 32.34
CA PHE A 11 -3.23 22.40 33.06
C PHE A 11 -3.16 23.85 33.53
N ALA A 12 -3.94 24.73 32.93
CA ALA A 12 -4.24 26.04 33.51
C ALA A 12 -5.60 26.52 33.03
N SER A 13 -6.49 26.63 34.00
CA SER A 13 -7.64 27.54 34.17
C SER A 13 -8.51 27.88 32.95
N THR A 14 -9.70 27.32 32.96
CA THR A 14 -10.85 27.64 32.13
C THR A 14 -11.51 28.94 32.54
N SER A 15 -11.64 29.86 31.58
CA SER A 15 -12.75 30.82 31.57
C SER A 15 -13.28 30.91 30.14
N ALA A 16 -14.54 30.57 30.06
CA ALA A 16 -15.53 30.62 29.00
C ALA A 16 -15.24 31.39 27.72
N PHE A 17 -14.99 30.63 26.61
CA PHE A 17 -15.58 30.87 25.31
C PHE A 17 -15.89 29.48 24.75
N ALA A 18 -17.17 29.07 24.82
CA ALA A 18 -17.64 27.82 24.23
C ALA A 18 -17.80 28.04 22.71
N ASP A 19 -16.71 27.85 21.95
CA ASP A 19 -16.87 27.52 20.56
C ASP A 19 -17.43 26.10 20.48
N ASP A 20 -18.47 25.90 19.66
CA ASP A 20 -19.08 24.59 19.40
C ASP A 20 -18.04 23.64 18.79
N ILE A 21 -17.36 22.87 19.64
CA ILE A 21 -16.43 21.84 19.21
C ILE A 21 -17.26 20.74 18.55
N LYS A 22 -17.17 20.63 17.21
CA LYS A 22 -17.87 19.58 16.47
C LYS A 22 -17.43 18.20 16.96
N SER A 23 -18.39 17.36 17.37
CA SER A 23 -18.11 15.99 17.80
C SER A 23 -17.44 15.16 16.70
N LEU A 24 -16.57 14.22 17.07
CA LEU A 24 -16.02 13.23 16.17
C LEU A 24 -17.11 12.22 15.80
N SER A 25 -17.34 12.03 14.51
CA SER A 25 -18.23 10.98 14.01
C SER A 25 -17.43 9.71 13.70
N PRO A 26 -17.99 8.53 13.93
CA PRO A 26 -17.39 7.29 13.48
C PRO A 26 -17.23 7.27 11.97
N THR A 27 -16.15 6.68 11.49
CA THR A 27 -15.88 6.56 10.06
C THR A 27 -16.64 5.37 9.47
N VAL A 28 -17.38 5.58 8.39
CA VAL A 28 -18.02 4.50 7.62
C VAL A 28 -16.96 3.84 6.75
N VAL A 29 -16.94 2.51 6.74
CA VAL A 29 -16.00 1.69 5.99
C VAL A 29 -16.71 0.55 5.28
N THR A 30 -16.07 -0.03 4.27
CA THR A 30 -16.62 -1.10 3.44
C THR A 30 -15.90 -2.45 3.63
N ALA A 31 -15.03 -2.55 4.63
CA ALA A 31 -14.21 -3.72 4.90
C ALA A 31 -14.99 -5.03 5.12
N THR A 32 -16.26 -4.94 5.49
CA THR A 32 -17.19 -6.07 5.61
C THR A 32 -17.97 -6.34 4.33
N ARG A 33 -17.55 -5.76 3.19
CA ARG A 33 -18.20 -5.80 1.88
C ARG A 33 -19.58 -5.13 1.82
N TYR A 34 -19.94 -4.40 2.87
CA TYR A 34 -21.06 -3.46 2.94
C TYR A 34 -20.65 -2.29 3.85
N GLU A 35 -21.30 -1.15 3.65
CA GLU A 35 -21.04 0.05 4.46
C GLU A 35 -21.45 -0.18 5.91
N THR A 36 -20.51 0.07 6.83
CA THR A 36 -20.73 -0.06 8.25
C THR A 36 -19.82 0.89 9.04
N ASN A 37 -20.20 1.10 10.31
CA ASN A 37 -19.42 1.93 11.20
C ASN A 37 -18.16 1.19 11.68
N SER A 38 -16.98 1.76 11.42
CA SER A 38 -15.71 1.20 11.85
C SER A 38 -15.58 0.99 13.35
N PHE A 39 -16.33 1.78 14.15
CA PHE A 39 -16.33 1.69 15.60
C PHE A 39 -16.90 0.36 16.11
N ASP A 40 -17.92 -0.17 15.43
CA ASP A 40 -18.62 -1.40 15.82
C ASP A 40 -17.91 -2.68 15.35
N LEU A 41 -17.02 -2.59 14.38
CA LEU A 41 -16.38 -3.76 13.78
C LEU A 41 -15.33 -4.40 14.70
N PRO A 42 -15.28 -5.75 14.79
CA PRO A 42 -14.29 -6.48 15.59
C PRO A 42 -12.94 -6.59 14.86
N LEU A 43 -12.38 -5.48 14.38
CA LEU A 43 -11.14 -5.48 13.61
C LEU A 43 -10.44 -4.12 13.63
N SER A 44 -9.12 -4.12 13.37
CA SER A 44 -8.32 -2.92 13.15
C SER A 44 -8.52 -2.41 11.73
N ILE A 45 -9.19 -1.28 11.59
CA ILE A 45 -9.38 -0.58 10.32
C ILE A 45 -9.24 0.91 10.52
N ASP A 46 -8.50 1.55 9.64
CA ASP A 46 -8.37 3.00 9.56
C ASP A 46 -8.70 3.48 8.15
N ALA A 47 -9.32 4.62 8.05
CA ALA A 47 -9.63 5.25 6.79
C ALA A 47 -9.10 6.69 6.79
N VAL A 48 -8.55 7.10 5.64
CA VAL A 48 -8.12 8.46 5.37
C VAL A 48 -9.03 9.04 4.29
N THR A 49 -9.64 10.15 4.61
CA THR A 49 -10.57 10.83 3.69
C THR A 49 -9.84 11.55 2.57
N GLY A 50 -10.51 11.76 1.43
CA GLY A 50 -9.94 12.49 0.29
C GLY A 50 -9.50 13.91 0.64
N SER A 51 -10.15 14.58 1.61
CA SER A 51 -9.72 15.88 2.09
C SER A 51 -8.38 15.82 2.86
N GLU A 52 -8.17 14.79 3.68
CA GLU A 52 -6.90 14.56 4.39
C GLU A 52 -5.78 14.12 3.43
N ILE A 53 -6.11 13.34 2.38
CA ILE A 53 -5.17 12.91 1.35
C ILE A 53 -4.60 14.12 0.60
N ARG A 54 -5.44 15.11 0.27
CA ARG A 54 -5.06 16.29 -0.52
C ARG A 54 -4.64 17.50 0.31
N ASP A 55 -4.64 17.40 1.65
CA ASP A 55 -4.37 18.55 2.53
C ASP A 55 -2.89 18.94 2.51
N ALA A 56 -2.55 19.95 1.71
CA ALA A 56 -1.21 20.49 1.52
C ALA A 56 -0.16 19.40 1.20
N ARG A 57 -0.47 18.55 0.22
CA ARG A 57 0.40 17.49 -0.29
C ARG A 57 0.45 17.50 -1.81
N THR A 58 1.54 17.00 -2.37
CA THR A 58 1.69 16.85 -3.83
C THR A 58 0.78 15.77 -4.41
N GLY A 59 0.42 14.78 -3.61
CA GLY A 59 -0.33 13.62 -4.08
C GLY A 59 0.49 12.77 -5.07
N ALA A 60 1.79 12.62 -4.83
CA ALA A 60 2.67 11.85 -5.70
C ALA A 60 2.49 10.35 -5.51
N ASN A 61 2.32 9.88 -4.26
CA ASN A 61 2.13 8.48 -3.94
C ASN A 61 1.65 8.24 -2.48
N LEU A 62 1.29 6.99 -2.15
CA LEU A 62 0.71 6.61 -0.87
C LEU A 62 1.64 6.84 0.34
N SER A 63 2.95 6.98 0.17
CA SER A 63 3.85 7.21 1.31
C SER A 63 3.59 8.54 2.02
N GLU A 64 2.93 9.49 1.34
CA GLU A 64 2.58 10.79 1.93
C GLU A 64 1.51 10.69 3.05
N ILE A 65 0.72 9.62 3.06
CA ILE A 65 -0.40 9.43 4.01
C ILE A 65 -0.18 8.27 4.98
N ALA A 66 0.66 7.32 4.61
CA ALA A 66 0.86 6.07 5.36
C ALA A 66 1.30 6.26 6.82
N PRO A 67 2.16 7.23 7.18
CA PRO A 67 2.59 7.41 8.57
C PRO A 67 1.44 7.63 9.56
N ARG A 68 0.28 8.11 9.09
CA ARG A 68 -0.93 8.29 9.90
C ARG A 68 -1.58 6.97 10.32
N ILE A 69 -1.23 5.84 9.71
CA ILE A 69 -1.91 4.56 9.93
C ILE A 69 -1.06 3.67 10.84
N PRO A 70 -1.54 3.29 12.05
CA PRO A 70 -0.79 2.41 12.93
C PRO A 70 -0.48 1.07 12.24
N GLY A 71 0.71 0.53 12.43
CA GLY A 71 1.12 -0.76 11.89
C GLY A 71 1.34 -0.82 10.38
N VAL A 72 1.17 0.30 9.67
CA VAL A 72 1.40 0.42 8.22
C VAL A 72 2.64 1.24 7.95
N VAL A 73 3.53 0.72 7.11
CA VAL A 73 4.72 1.40 6.62
C VAL A 73 4.69 1.37 5.10
N ILE A 74 4.72 2.54 4.48
CA ILE A 74 4.85 2.67 3.02
C ILE A 74 6.09 3.52 2.76
N ASN A 75 7.14 2.89 2.27
CA ASN A 75 8.39 3.56 1.97
C ASN A 75 8.47 3.91 0.48
N TYR A 76 8.72 5.19 0.20
CA TYR A 76 9.20 5.63 -1.09
C TYR A 76 10.69 5.30 -1.17
N ARG A 77 11.08 4.50 -2.17
CA ARG A 77 12.43 3.91 -2.27
C ARG A 77 13.48 4.87 -2.85
N SER A 78 13.33 6.17 -2.63
CA SER A 78 14.15 7.28 -3.19
C SER A 78 14.31 7.25 -4.72
N THR A 79 13.53 6.47 -5.41
CA THR A 79 13.47 6.37 -6.88
C THR A 79 12.12 5.85 -7.32
N ALA A 80 11.58 6.43 -8.40
CA ALA A 80 10.35 5.96 -9.02
C ALA A 80 10.53 4.69 -9.87
N ALA A 81 11.78 4.21 -10.06
CA ALA A 81 12.08 2.97 -10.78
C ALA A 81 11.66 1.71 -10.01
N GLN A 82 11.54 1.82 -8.70
CA GLN A 82 11.08 0.73 -7.85
C GLN A 82 9.64 0.99 -7.39
N GLU A 83 8.87 -0.08 -7.18
CA GLU A 83 7.53 0.03 -6.57
C GLU A 83 7.64 0.48 -5.11
N LEU A 84 6.56 1.08 -4.61
CA LEU A 84 6.43 1.35 -3.18
C LEU A 84 6.58 0.06 -2.38
N SER A 85 7.35 0.11 -1.31
CA SER A 85 7.38 -0.96 -0.32
C SER A 85 6.22 -0.74 0.65
N ILE A 86 5.24 -1.63 0.65
CA ILE A 86 4.10 -1.58 1.57
C ILE A 86 4.21 -2.73 2.57
N SER A 87 4.17 -2.39 3.84
CA SER A 87 4.19 -3.34 4.94
C SER A 87 3.06 -3.05 5.91
N THR A 88 2.38 -4.11 6.37
CA THR A 88 1.44 -4.05 7.48
C THR A 88 1.82 -5.10 8.51
N ARG A 89 2.03 -4.70 9.77
CA ARG A 89 2.48 -5.61 10.85
C ARG A 89 3.68 -6.48 10.43
N GLY A 90 4.57 -5.93 9.60
CA GLY A 90 5.76 -6.62 9.08
C GLY A 90 5.52 -7.55 7.88
N PHE A 91 4.27 -7.84 7.49
CA PHE A 91 3.99 -8.48 6.22
C PHE A 91 4.28 -7.52 5.06
N GLY A 92 4.84 -8.01 3.98
CA GLY A 92 5.22 -7.20 2.82
C GLY A 92 6.57 -6.48 2.93
N ALA A 93 7.13 -6.29 4.14
CA ALA A 93 8.40 -5.58 4.35
C ALA A 93 9.59 -6.20 3.58
N ARG A 94 9.53 -7.48 3.29
CA ARG A 94 10.58 -8.27 2.63
C ARG A 94 10.37 -8.42 1.12
N SER A 95 9.28 -7.87 0.58
CA SER A 95 9.01 -7.93 -0.86
C SER A 95 9.98 -7.02 -1.62
N GLN A 96 10.73 -7.59 -2.54
CA GLN A 96 11.68 -6.82 -3.36
C GLN A 96 11.05 -6.30 -4.65
N PHE A 97 9.98 -6.96 -5.11
CA PHE A 97 9.30 -6.64 -6.37
C PHE A 97 7.79 -6.46 -6.11
N GLY A 98 7.34 -5.21 -6.10
CA GLY A 98 5.94 -4.90 -5.83
C GLY A 98 5.53 -5.18 -4.38
N VAL A 99 4.23 -5.31 -4.16
CA VAL A 99 3.61 -5.55 -2.86
C VAL A 99 3.19 -7.01 -2.78
N LYS A 100 3.50 -7.67 -1.66
CA LYS A 100 3.12 -9.06 -1.39
C LYS A 100 2.51 -9.21 -0.01
N GLY A 101 1.59 -10.16 0.15
CA GLY A 101 0.92 -10.41 1.43
C GLY A 101 -0.11 -9.35 1.82
N ILE A 102 -0.34 -8.35 0.97
CA ILE A 102 -1.31 -7.29 1.13
C ILE A 102 -2.11 -7.18 -0.18
N ARG A 103 -3.43 -7.23 -0.08
CA ARG A 103 -4.31 -7.02 -1.25
C ARG A 103 -4.61 -5.54 -1.41
N ILE A 104 -4.59 -5.07 -2.64
CA ILE A 104 -4.83 -3.67 -3.00
C ILE A 104 -5.98 -3.63 -3.98
N TYR A 105 -6.97 -2.78 -3.71
CA TYR A 105 -8.13 -2.56 -4.57
C TYR A 105 -8.31 -1.08 -4.87
N VAL A 106 -8.75 -0.78 -6.09
CA VAL A 106 -9.29 0.54 -6.46
C VAL A 106 -10.70 0.34 -6.99
N ASP A 107 -11.69 0.92 -6.32
CA ASP A 107 -13.12 0.77 -6.63
C ASP A 107 -13.60 -0.71 -6.71
N GLY A 108 -12.88 -1.60 -6.03
CA GLY A 108 -13.11 -3.05 -6.04
C GLY A 108 -12.27 -3.83 -7.05
N ILE A 109 -11.62 -3.18 -8.03
CA ILE A 109 -10.71 -3.81 -8.98
C ILE A 109 -9.39 -4.13 -8.27
N PRO A 110 -8.90 -5.39 -8.28
CA PRO A 110 -7.64 -5.75 -7.65
C PRO A 110 -6.46 -5.22 -8.45
N LEU A 111 -5.49 -4.61 -7.75
CA LEU A 111 -4.19 -4.25 -8.30
C LEU A 111 -3.13 -5.34 -8.06
N ASN A 112 -3.51 -6.43 -7.42
CA ASN A 112 -2.70 -7.63 -7.34
C ASN A 112 -3.07 -8.58 -8.47
N SER A 113 -2.07 -9.10 -9.14
CA SER A 113 -2.23 -10.20 -10.10
C SER A 113 -2.57 -11.53 -9.42
N ALA A 114 -2.98 -12.53 -10.20
CA ALA A 114 -3.45 -13.81 -9.70
C ALA A 114 -2.41 -14.59 -8.88
N ASP A 115 -1.09 -14.35 -9.08
CA ASP A 115 0.00 -14.90 -8.27
C ASP A 115 0.17 -14.19 -6.92
N GLY A 116 -0.57 -13.11 -6.63
CA GLY A 116 -0.53 -12.36 -5.37
C GLY A 116 0.38 -11.13 -5.37
N GLN A 117 1.14 -10.87 -6.44
CA GLN A 117 1.99 -9.68 -6.54
C GLN A 117 1.16 -8.43 -6.85
N GLY A 118 1.26 -7.39 -6.01
CA GLY A 118 0.55 -6.12 -6.15
C GLY A 118 1.42 -4.96 -6.63
N GLN A 119 0.75 -3.93 -7.16
CA GLN A 119 1.38 -2.70 -7.65
C GLN A 119 0.55 -1.49 -7.19
N ALA A 120 1.12 -0.63 -6.36
CA ALA A 120 0.40 0.52 -5.81
C ALA A 120 0.68 1.84 -6.54
N GLY A 121 1.65 1.86 -7.44
CA GLY A 121 2.13 3.09 -8.10
C GLY A 121 1.13 3.77 -9.04
N SER A 122 0.08 3.04 -9.49
CA SER A 122 -0.96 3.58 -10.36
C SER A 122 -2.14 4.21 -9.63
N ILE A 123 -2.19 4.17 -8.29
CA ILE A 123 -3.28 4.79 -7.51
C ILE A 123 -3.22 6.30 -7.67
N ASN A 124 -4.29 6.89 -8.19
CA ASN A 124 -4.41 8.33 -8.38
C ASN A 124 -5.00 9.00 -7.14
N LEU A 125 -4.18 9.73 -6.38
CA LEU A 125 -4.60 10.36 -5.13
C LEU A 125 -5.50 11.59 -5.32
N ASP A 126 -5.49 12.23 -6.50
CA ASP A 126 -6.29 13.44 -6.78
C ASP A 126 -7.79 13.12 -6.82
N THR A 127 -8.15 11.90 -7.23
CA THR A 127 -9.55 11.47 -7.37
C THR A 127 -10.09 10.69 -6.19
N LEU A 128 -9.25 10.32 -5.20
CA LEU A 128 -9.74 9.53 -4.07
C LEU A 128 -10.71 10.31 -3.19
N GLY A 129 -11.82 9.66 -2.85
CA GLY A 129 -12.74 10.05 -1.78
C GLY A 129 -12.32 9.51 -0.43
N GLN A 130 -11.78 8.29 -0.41
CA GLN A 130 -11.36 7.59 0.80
C GLN A 130 -10.35 6.49 0.44
N ILE A 131 -9.45 6.19 1.37
CA ILE A 131 -8.63 4.97 1.36
C ILE A 131 -8.74 4.29 2.72
N GLU A 132 -8.96 2.98 2.70
CA GLU A 132 -9.12 2.14 3.89
C GLU A 132 -7.94 1.18 4.01
N PHE A 133 -7.44 1.04 5.24
CA PHE A 133 -6.38 0.08 5.61
C PHE A 133 -6.95 -0.91 6.62
N LEU A 134 -7.28 -2.11 6.13
CA LEU A 134 -7.72 -3.23 6.95
C LEU A 134 -6.52 -4.07 7.35
N ARG A 135 -6.32 -4.28 8.65
CA ARG A 135 -5.23 -5.09 9.20
C ARG A 135 -5.77 -6.31 9.95
N GLY A 136 -4.93 -7.32 10.08
CA GLY A 136 -5.27 -8.51 10.84
C GLY A 136 -6.12 -9.55 10.10
N PRO A 137 -6.81 -10.45 10.83
CA PRO A 137 -7.33 -11.71 10.31
C PRO A 137 -8.36 -11.59 9.20
N PHE A 138 -9.17 -10.53 9.22
CA PHE A 138 -10.23 -10.35 8.22
C PHE A 138 -9.72 -10.08 6.81
N SER A 139 -8.40 -9.78 6.64
CA SER A 139 -7.76 -9.72 5.33
C SER A 139 -7.88 -11.05 4.57
N ALA A 140 -7.96 -12.17 5.28
CA ALA A 140 -8.15 -13.49 4.68
C ALA A 140 -9.43 -13.62 3.83
N LEU A 141 -10.45 -12.81 4.08
CA LEU A 141 -11.66 -12.76 3.25
C LEU A 141 -11.45 -12.12 1.87
N TYR A 142 -10.29 -11.50 1.66
CA TYR A 142 -9.91 -10.86 0.40
C TYR A 142 -8.97 -11.72 -0.47
N GLY A 143 -8.62 -12.94 -0.02
CA GLY A 143 -7.86 -13.93 -0.79
C GLY A 143 -6.41 -14.04 -0.34
N ASN A 144 -5.51 -14.23 -1.29
CA ASN A 144 -4.07 -14.43 -1.11
C ASN A 144 -3.39 -13.25 -0.35
N SER A 145 -3.60 -13.20 0.98
CA SER A 145 -3.13 -12.15 1.88
C SER A 145 -3.13 -12.62 3.32
N SER A 146 -2.07 -12.28 4.07
CA SER A 146 -1.97 -12.46 5.51
C SER A 146 -1.80 -11.14 6.27
N GLY A 147 -1.28 -10.11 5.59
CA GLY A 147 -0.89 -8.84 6.21
C GLY A 147 -2.03 -7.83 6.29
N GLY A 148 -2.87 -7.74 5.28
CA GLY A 148 -3.89 -6.70 5.25
C GLY A 148 -4.51 -6.46 3.87
N VAL A 149 -5.38 -5.46 3.84
CA VAL A 149 -6.02 -4.99 2.60
C VAL A 149 -5.96 -3.47 2.56
N VAL A 150 -5.64 -2.93 1.41
CA VAL A 150 -5.75 -1.50 1.09
C VAL A 150 -6.87 -1.33 0.07
N GLN A 151 -7.89 -0.56 0.40
CA GLN A 151 -9.00 -0.27 -0.49
C GLN A 151 -9.06 1.23 -0.78
N ALA A 152 -8.86 1.63 -2.01
CA ALA A 152 -8.97 2.99 -2.48
C ALA A 152 -10.29 3.18 -3.22
N PHE A 153 -11.01 4.24 -2.90
CA PHE A 153 -12.31 4.56 -3.51
C PHE A 153 -12.23 5.91 -4.17
N THR A 154 -12.47 5.95 -5.47
CA THR A 154 -12.63 7.17 -6.23
C THR A 154 -13.92 7.87 -5.78
N ARG A 155 -13.83 9.18 -5.47
CA ARG A 155 -15.03 9.95 -5.09
C ARG A 155 -16.01 10.04 -6.25
N ASP A 156 -17.25 10.28 -5.94
CA ASP A 156 -18.23 10.68 -6.93
C ASP A 156 -17.96 12.13 -7.35
N GLY A 157 -18.34 12.48 -8.57
CA GLY A 157 -18.29 13.84 -9.08
C GLY A 157 -19.21 14.77 -8.28
N ALA A 158 -18.85 16.04 -8.22
CA ALA A 158 -19.64 17.08 -7.58
C ALA A 158 -21.06 17.14 -8.16
N LYS A 159 -22.02 17.69 -7.37
CA LYS A 159 -23.40 17.86 -7.87
C LYS A 159 -23.44 18.75 -9.10
N ASP A 160 -22.72 19.87 -9.06
CA ASP A 160 -22.63 20.81 -10.17
C ASP A 160 -21.33 20.55 -10.93
N PRO A 161 -21.34 20.57 -12.27
CA PRO A 161 -20.14 20.39 -13.08
C PRO A 161 -19.04 21.36 -12.66
N THR A 162 -17.87 20.81 -12.40
CA THR A 162 -16.73 21.57 -11.90
C THR A 162 -15.46 21.17 -12.63
N ILE A 163 -14.68 22.15 -13.07
CA ILE A 163 -13.32 21.95 -13.57
C ILE A 163 -12.33 22.46 -12.54
N THR A 164 -11.32 21.64 -12.25
CA THR A 164 -10.23 22.00 -11.33
C THR A 164 -8.91 21.85 -12.04
N VAL A 165 -8.08 22.90 -12.00
CA VAL A 165 -6.69 22.88 -12.48
C VAL A 165 -5.78 23.03 -11.30
N GLY A 166 -4.77 22.18 -11.21
CA GLY A 166 -3.77 22.17 -10.14
C GLY A 166 -2.36 22.31 -10.69
N ALA A 167 -1.51 23.04 -9.98
CA ALA A 167 -0.08 23.09 -10.22
C ALA A 167 0.68 23.10 -8.90
N SER A 168 1.77 22.35 -8.84
CA SER A 168 2.70 22.42 -7.71
C SER A 168 4.14 22.35 -8.20
N SER A 169 5.05 23.00 -7.46
CA SER A 169 6.47 23.01 -7.74
C SER A 169 7.25 22.86 -6.43
N GLY A 170 8.37 22.17 -6.49
CA GLY A 170 9.19 21.90 -5.32
C GLY A 170 10.66 21.69 -5.62
N THR A 171 11.41 21.36 -4.59
CA THR A 171 12.84 21.04 -4.65
C THR A 171 13.10 19.94 -5.69
N TRP A 172 14.29 19.92 -6.30
CA TRP A 172 14.75 19.00 -7.35
C TRP A 172 13.87 19.04 -8.62
N ASN A 173 13.51 20.25 -9.05
CA ASN A 173 12.64 20.45 -10.23
C ASN A 173 11.37 19.60 -10.19
N THR A 174 10.87 19.30 -8.98
CA THR A 174 9.63 18.56 -8.83
C THR A 174 8.47 19.44 -9.25
N ASN A 175 7.71 18.99 -10.25
CA ASN A 175 6.56 19.69 -10.77
C ASN A 175 5.41 18.71 -10.99
N LYS A 176 4.20 19.11 -10.58
CA LYS A 176 2.97 18.39 -10.92
C LYS A 176 1.95 19.37 -11.50
N GLN A 177 1.34 18.97 -12.59
CA GLN A 177 0.22 19.67 -13.20
C GLN A 177 -0.94 18.71 -13.32
N SER A 178 -2.15 19.13 -13.00
CA SER A 178 -3.34 18.28 -13.03
C SER A 178 -4.55 19.04 -13.52
N ILE A 179 -5.47 18.31 -14.13
CA ILE A 179 -6.81 18.78 -14.49
C ILE A 179 -7.82 17.73 -14.06
N THR A 180 -8.88 18.16 -13.40
CA THR A 180 -10.02 17.31 -13.01
C THR A 180 -11.29 17.93 -13.55
N TYR A 181 -12.12 17.12 -14.21
CA TYR A 181 -13.47 17.50 -14.61
C TYR A 181 -14.45 16.53 -13.96
N GLU A 182 -15.35 17.05 -13.17
CA GLU A 182 -16.31 16.25 -12.40
C GLU A 182 -17.69 16.89 -12.38
N GLY A 183 -18.71 16.06 -12.21
CA GLY A 183 -20.08 16.57 -12.14
C GLY A 183 -21.13 15.48 -12.11
N GLN A 184 -22.38 15.93 -12.02
CA GLN A 184 -23.56 15.08 -12.20
C GLN A 184 -24.51 15.76 -13.19
N GLN A 185 -24.98 14.99 -14.19
CA GLN A 185 -25.96 15.43 -15.15
C GLN A 185 -27.06 14.36 -15.28
N GLY A 186 -28.23 14.66 -14.71
CA GLY A 186 -29.29 13.69 -14.61
C GLY A 186 -28.84 12.40 -13.89
N PRO A 187 -29.01 11.22 -14.51
CA PRO A 187 -28.61 9.95 -13.92
C PRO A 187 -27.11 9.64 -14.02
N VAL A 188 -26.32 10.50 -14.70
CA VAL A 188 -24.89 10.30 -14.93
C VAL A 188 -24.08 11.11 -13.92
N ASN A 189 -23.21 10.46 -13.16
CA ASN A 189 -22.19 11.08 -12.32
C ASN A 189 -20.81 10.72 -12.86
N TYR A 190 -19.89 11.69 -12.90
CA TYR A 190 -18.58 11.47 -13.49
C TYR A 190 -17.48 12.26 -12.78
N ILE A 191 -16.27 11.66 -12.76
CA ILE A 191 -15.01 12.33 -12.43
C ILE A 191 -13.92 11.81 -13.37
N LEU A 192 -13.22 12.73 -14.01
CA LEU A 192 -12.11 12.47 -14.92
C LEU A 192 -10.92 13.32 -14.45
N ASN A 193 -9.75 12.72 -14.38
CA ASN A 193 -8.52 13.43 -13.99
C ASN A 193 -7.37 13.02 -14.90
N ALA A 194 -6.55 14.01 -15.25
CA ALA A 194 -5.26 13.78 -15.86
C ALA A 194 -4.19 14.57 -15.10
N TYR A 195 -3.01 13.99 -14.90
CA TYR A 195 -1.86 14.71 -14.35
C TYR A 195 -0.55 14.28 -15.00
N GLN A 196 0.40 15.21 -14.98
CA GLN A 196 1.81 14.96 -15.23
C GLN A 196 2.60 15.29 -13.98
N TYR A 197 3.53 14.41 -13.61
CA TYR A 197 4.48 14.58 -12.53
C TYR A 197 5.90 14.38 -13.07
N VAL A 198 6.79 15.34 -12.82
CA VAL A 198 8.20 15.31 -13.23
C VAL A 198 9.05 15.66 -12.03
N SER A 199 10.19 14.99 -11.86
CA SER A 199 11.18 15.32 -10.83
C SER A 199 12.57 14.86 -11.23
N ASP A 200 13.60 15.65 -10.87
CA ASP A 200 14.98 15.19 -10.94
C ASP A 200 15.34 14.22 -9.80
N GLY A 201 14.51 14.22 -8.74
CA GLY A 201 14.73 13.46 -7.52
C GLY A 201 15.91 13.95 -6.67
N TYR A 202 15.98 13.47 -5.44
CA TYR A 202 17.06 13.85 -4.51
C TYR A 202 18.43 13.31 -4.91
N ARG A 203 18.47 12.07 -5.39
CA ARG A 203 19.70 11.37 -5.74
C ARG A 203 20.18 11.73 -7.14
N ASP A 204 21.49 11.71 -7.31
CA ASP A 204 22.08 11.83 -8.65
C ASP A 204 21.57 10.67 -9.52
N PHE A 205 21.19 10.95 -10.75
CA PHE A 205 20.62 9.97 -11.68
C PHE A 205 19.29 9.35 -11.18
N SER A 206 18.34 10.19 -10.72
CA SER A 206 17.01 9.74 -10.28
C SER A 206 15.83 10.43 -10.97
N GLN A 207 16.09 11.05 -12.13
CA GLN A 207 15.08 11.74 -12.93
C GLN A 207 13.97 10.80 -13.33
N HIS A 208 12.74 11.28 -13.25
CA HIS A 208 11.57 10.52 -13.68
C HIS A 208 10.40 11.39 -14.09
N ARG A 209 9.55 10.83 -14.95
CA ARG A 209 8.26 11.40 -15.34
C ARG A 209 7.17 10.35 -15.19
N ARG A 210 5.99 10.79 -14.80
CA ARG A 210 4.77 10.01 -14.77
C ARG A 210 3.63 10.83 -15.33
N ASP A 211 2.96 10.27 -16.31
CA ASP A 211 1.70 10.77 -16.86
C ASP A 211 0.58 9.81 -16.40
N ASN A 212 -0.53 10.32 -15.93
CA ASN A 212 -1.64 9.48 -15.48
C ASN A 212 -2.97 10.07 -15.96
N PHE A 213 -3.86 9.17 -16.35
CA PHE A 213 -5.27 9.45 -16.58
C PHE A 213 -6.10 8.49 -15.72
N ASN A 214 -7.11 9.02 -15.04
CA ASN A 214 -8.05 8.25 -14.23
C ASN A 214 -9.46 8.75 -14.44
N GLY A 215 -10.44 7.83 -14.49
CA GLY A 215 -11.83 8.16 -14.65
C GLY A 215 -12.76 7.18 -13.97
N LYS A 216 -13.86 7.72 -13.43
CA LYS A 216 -15.02 6.97 -12.96
C LYS A 216 -16.29 7.63 -13.51
N VAL A 217 -17.15 6.83 -14.14
CA VAL A 217 -18.46 7.25 -14.61
C VAL A 217 -19.50 6.29 -14.08
N SER A 218 -20.52 6.82 -13.40
CA SER A 218 -21.65 6.03 -12.89
C SER A 218 -22.93 6.45 -13.60
N TYR A 219 -23.76 5.47 -13.95
CA TYR A 219 -25.06 5.65 -14.57
C TYR A 219 -26.15 4.97 -13.76
N GLN A 220 -27.06 5.75 -13.18
CA GLN A 220 -28.24 5.22 -12.50
C GLN A 220 -29.32 4.86 -13.52
N PHE A 221 -29.33 3.60 -13.96
CA PHE A 221 -30.25 3.11 -14.97
C PHE A 221 -31.71 3.06 -14.48
N SER A 222 -31.89 2.62 -13.23
CA SER A 222 -33.18 2.60 -12.53
C SER A 222 -32.94 2.84 -11.04
N PRO A 223 -33.96 3.02 -10.21
CA PRO A 223 -33.78 3.12 -8.73
C PRO A 223 -32.98 1.95 -8.16
N ASP A 224 -33.09 0.76 -8.77
CA ASP A 224 -32.47 -0.47 -8.28
C ASP A 224 -31.19 -0.86 -9.00
N THR A 225 -30.84 -0.21 -10.13
CA THR A 225 -29.71 -0.62 -10.96
C THR A 225 -28.77 0.52 -11.26
N LYS A 226 -27.50 0.36 -10.87
CA LYS A 226 -26.40 1.29 -11.13
C LYS A 226 -25.28 0.60 -11.89
N PHE A 227 -24.82 1.21 -12.96
CA PHE A 227 -23.61 0.85 -13.68
C PHE A 227 -22.50 1.81 -13.29
N THR A 228 -21.30 1.30 -13.08
CA THR A 228 -20.10 2.11 -12.83
C THR A 228 -18.96 1.63 -13.72
N PHE A 229 -18.35 2.55 -14.45
CA PHE A 229 -17.17 2.34 -15.29
C PHE A 229 -15.99 3.00 -14.60
N VAL A 230 -14.88 2.28 -14.46
CA VAL A 230 -13.64 2.77 -13.87
C VAL A 230 -12.50 2.51 -14.85
N GLY A 231 -11.60 3.45 -14.99
CA GLY A 231 -10.41 3.29 -15.84
C GLY A 231 -9.23 4.09 -15.30
N ASN A 232 -8.04 3.52 -15.50
CA ASN A 232 -6.77 4.18 -15.17
C ASN A 232 -5.74 3.85 -16.27
N TYR A 233 -4.95 4.84 -16.63
CA TYR A 233 -3.78 4.71 -17.49
C TYR A 233 -2.62 5.47 -16.87
N MET A 234 -1.48 4.83 -16.73
CA MET A 234 -0.24 5.41 -16.22
C MET A 234 0.90 5.10 -17.19
N ASP A 235 1.64 6.13 -17.58
CA ASP A 235 2.86 6.03 -18.37
C ASP A 235 4.04 6.63 -17.59
N GLN A 236 5.12 5.87 -17.50
CA GLN A 236 6.42 6.32 -17.02
C GLN A 236 7.43 6.22 -18.16
N PRO A 237 7.47 7.24 -19.06
CA PRO A 237 8.24 7.19 -20.29
C PRO A 237 9.75 7.21 -20.06
N TYR A 238 10.18 7.66 -18.89
CA TYR A 238 11.54 7.48 -18.40
C TYR A 238 11.58 7.52 -16.87
N THR A 239 12.42 6.68 -16.29
CA THR A 239 12.68 6.64 -14.86
C THR A 239 14.06 6.09 -14.61
N ASN A 240 15.00 6.94 -14.25
CA ASN A 240 16.36 6.53 -13.94
C ASN A 240 16.42 5.82 -12.58
N ASP A 241 17.27 4.79 -12.49
CA ASP A 241 17.46 4.02 -11.26
C ASP A 241 18.89 4.22 -10.74
N PRO A 242 19.08 5.05 -9.71
CA PRO A 242 20.41 5.27 -9.12
C PRO A 242 20.96 4.07 -8.35
N ASN A 243 20.20 2.97 -8.24
CA ASN A 243 20.45 1.82 -7.37
C ASN A 243 20.54 2.19 -5.87
N ALA A 244 20.46 1.21 -4.96
CA ALA A 244 20.72 1.40 -3.54
C ALA A 244 22.23 1.56 -3.27
N LEU A 245 22.59 1.98 -2.07
CA LEU A 245 23.96 2.21 -1.61
C LEU A 245 24.41 1.12 -0.64
N THR A 246 25.69 0.80 -0.64
CA THR A 246 26.31 0.12 0.49
C THR A 246 26.37 1.08 1.69
N PRO A 247 26.56 0.60 2.93
CA PRO A 247 26.72 1.48 4.10
C PRO A 247 27.84 2.51 3.91
N ASP A 248 29.00 2.14 3.38
CA ASP A 248 30.14 3.05 3.18
C ASP A 248 29.80 4.11 2.11
N GLN A 249 29.13 3.73 1.04
CA GLN A 249 28.66 4.69 0.05
C GLN A 249 27.65 5.67 0.63
N TYR A 250 26.72 5.20 1.48
CA TYR A 250 25.75 6.05 2.17
C TYR A 250 26.41 7.04 3.13
N ILE A 251 27.43 6.58 3.89
CA ILE A 251 28.15 7.44 4.82
C ILE A 251 28.91 8.52 4.07
N SER A 252 29.64 8.15 3.00
CA SER A 252 30.48 9.07 2.23
C SER A 252 29.66 10.12 1.47
N ASN A 253 28.61 9.73 0.78
CA ASN A 253 27.71 10.64 0.06
C ASN A 253 26.35 9.96 -0.23
N SER A 254 25.32 10.34 0.50
CA SER A 254 23.97 9.77 0.33
C SER A 254 23.30 10.14 -1.01
N ARG A 255 23.79 11.13 -1.74
CA ARG A 255 23.28 11.50 -3.07
C ARG A 255 23.87 10.66 -4.19
N GLN A 256 25.05 10.06 -3.99
CA GLN A 256 25.78 9.40 -5.07
C GLN A 256 24.99 8.26 -5.72
N VAL A 257 25.35 7.96 -6.95
CA VAL A 257 24.85 6.80 -7.70
C VAL A 257 25.46 5.53 -7.12
N GLY A 258 24.64 4.51 -6.87
CA GLY A 258 25.11 3.19 -6.45
C GLY A 258 25.81 2.44 -7.57
N THR A 259 26.56 1.41 -7.21
CA THR A 259 27.33 0.58 -8.14
C THR A 259 26.63 -0.75 -8.43
N ASN A 260 27.15 -1.48 -9.43
CA ASN A 260 26.84 -2.89 -9.63
C ASN A 260 27.32 -3.75 -8.43
N SER A 261 26.97 -5.02 -8.40
CA SER A 261 27.34 -5.95 -7.31
C SER A 261 28.85 -6.11 -7.11
N ALA A 262 29.64 -5.92 -8.18
CA ALA A 262 31.11 -5.98 -8.13
C ALA A 262 31.75 -4.69 -7.62
N GLY A 263 30.96 -3.60 -7.41
CA GLY A 263 31.47 -2.30 -6.96
C GLY A 263 32.27 -1.53 -8.04
N THR A 264 32.27 -2.00 -9.28
CA THR A 264 33.18 -1.52 -10.35
C THR A 264 32.57 -0.45 -11.26
N THR A 265 31.24 -0.46 -11.43
CA THR A 265 30.55 0.40 -12.40
C THR A 265 29.29 0.99 -11.80
N THR A 266 29.07 2.30 -11.94
CA THR A 266 27.89 2.97 -11.41
C THR A 266 26.62 2.68 -12.25
N ALA A 267 25.46 2.81 -11.63
CA ALA A 267 24.17 2.67 -12.29
C ALA A 267 23.99 3.71 -13.42
N ALA A 268 24.57 4.89 -13.29
CA ALA A 268 24.54 5.93 -14.34
C ALA A 268 25.34 5.52 -15.58
N VAL A 269 26.53 4.95 -15.41
CA VAL A 269 27.35 4.44 -16.52
C VAL A 269 26.66 3.29 -17.25
N LEU A 270 25.98 2.41 -16.48
CA LEU A 270 25.18 1.31 -17.04
C LEU A 270 23.81 1.78 -17.57
N ASN A 271 23.51 3.08 -17.43
CA ASN A 271 22.24 3.68 -17.83
C ASN A 271 21.02 2.88 -17.31
N SER A 272 21.08 2.55 -15.99
CA SER A 272 20.03 1.78 -15.33
C SER A 272 18.74 2.59 -15.25
N ARG A 273 17.65 2.06 -15.79
CA ARG A 273 16.38 2.79 -15.93
C ARG A 273 15.20 1.88 -16.14
N LEU A 274 14.00 2.44 -15.99
CA LEU A 274 12.73 1.77 -16.17
C LEU A 274 11.84 2.56 -17.15
N TYR A 275 11.18 1.84 -18.03
CA TYR A 275 10.03 2.27 -18.81
C TYR A 275 8.83 1.44 -18.36
N ARG A 276 7.71 2.08 -18.07
CA ARG A 276 6.52 1.37 -17.58
C ARG A 276 5.24 1.99 -18.10
N ILE A 277 4.35 1.14 -18.61
CA ILE A 277 2.95 1.47 -18.85
C ILE A 277 2.11 0.54 -17.98
N ASN A 278 1.08 1.06 -17.35
CA ASN A 278 0.12 0.28 -16.57
C ASN A 278 -1.28 0.85 -16.81
N SER A 279 -2.19 0.01 -17.27
CA SER A 279 -3.59 0.37 -17.49
C SER A 279 -4.51 -0.70 -16.90
N TYR A 280 -5.66 -0.26 -16.42
CA TYR A 280 -6.76 -1.14 -16.04
C TYR A 280 -8.09 -0.44 -16.24
N GLY A 281 -9.12 -1.23 -16.48
CA GLY A 281 -10.48 -0.78 -16.53
C GLY A 281 -11.46 -1.84 -16.09
N GLY A 282 -12.64 -1.43 -15.66
CA GLY A 282 -13.67 -2.36 -15.23
C GLY A 282 -15.06 -1.77 -15.27
N ILE A 283 -16.02 -2.70 -15.24
CA ILE A 283 -17.46 -2.42 -15.19
C ILE A 283 -18.00 -3.06 -13.92
N ILE A 284 -18.77 -2.29 -13.17
CA ILE A 284 -19.43 -2.72 -11.95
C ILE A 284 -20.93 -2.51 -12.16
N VAL A 285 -21.70 -3.53 -11.86
CA VAL A 285 -23.18 -3.49 -11.88
C VAL A 285 -23.66 -3.79 -10.46
N ASP A 286 -24.29 -2.82 -9.84
CA ASP A 286 -25.00 -2.99 -8.58
C ASP A 286 -26.50 -3.05 -8.86
N HIS A 287 -27.18 -4.09 -8.36
CA HIS A 287 -28.60 -4.30 -8.57
C HIS A 287 -29.30 -4.78 -7.29
N ASN A 288 -30.33 -4.07 -6.86
CA ASN A 288 -31.19 -4.47 -5.77
C ASN A 288 -32.31 -5.37 -6.30
N LEU A 289 -32.26 -6.66 -5.99
CA LEU A 289 -33.32 -7.62 -6.33
C LEU A 289 -34.59 -7.38 -5.48
N SER A 290 -34.38 -6.91 -4.26
CA SER A 290 -35.42 -6.57 -3.30
C SER A 290 -34.85 -5.60 -2.24
N GLU A 291 -35.68 -5.17 -1.28
CA GLU A 291 -35.21 -4.39 -0.12
C GLU A 291 -34.17 -5.17 0.73
N LYS A 292 -34.17 -6.51 0.64
CA LYS A 292 -33.27 -7.37 1.42
C LYS A 292 -32.08 -7.90 0.63
N ASP A 293 -32.23 -8.10 -0.67
CA ASP A 293 -31.26 -8.80 -1.53
C ASP A 293 -30.64 -7.85 -2.54
N SER A 294 -29.32 -7.80 -2.59
CA SER A 294 -28.57 -7.08 -3.61
C SER A 294 -27.52 -7.96 -4.27
N LEU A 295 -27.32 -7.72 -5.56
CA LEU A 295 -26.27 -8.31 -6.37
C LEU A 295 -25.24 -7.26 -6.77
N ARG A 296 -23.98 -7.64 -6.78
CA ARG A 296 -22.91 -6.89 -7.40
C ARG A 296 -22.14 -7.80 -8.33
N LEU A 297 -21.99 -7.38 -9.57
CA LEU A 297 -21.12 -8.01 -10.55
C LEU A 297 -20.06 -6.99 -10.96
N MET A 298 -18.80 -7.39 -10.93
CA MET A 298 -17.68 -6.64 -11.44
C MET A 298 -16.90 -7.49 -12.44
N ALA A 299 -16.52 -6.90 -13.56
CA ALA A 299 -15.56 -7.48 -14.49
C ALA A 299 -14.49 -6.45 -14.82
N TYR A 300 -13.25 -6.90 -14.96
CA TYR A 300 -12.12 -6.00 -15.22
C TYR A 300 -11.09 -6.64 -16.14
N SER A 301 -10.30 -5.79 -16.79
CA SER A 301 -9.10 -6.14 -17.54
C SER A 301 -8.02 -5.08 -17.33
N GLY A 302 -6.77 -5.46 -17.48
CA GLY A 302 -5.64 -4.56 -17.37
C GLY A 302 -4.40 -5.09 -18.08
N GLU A 303 -3.53 -4.16 -18.45
CA GLU A 303 -2.26 -4.44 -19.10
C GLU A 303 -1.12 -3.75 -18.38
N ARG A 304 0.05 -4.39 -18.36
CA ARG A 304 1.28 -3.81 -17.87
C ARG A 304 2.44 -4.16 -18.79
N SER A 305 3.12 -3.14 -19.27
CA SER A 305 4.41 -3.27 -19.96
C SER A 305 5.51 -2.67 -19.08
N ASN A 306 6.56 -3.43 -18.84
CA ASN A 306 7.68 -3.02 -18.00
C ASN A 306 8.99 -3.45 -18.66
N LEU A 307 9.84 -2.48 -19.02
CA LEU A 307 11.19 -2.72 -19.50
C LEU A 307 12.19 -2.06 -18.58
N GLN A 308 13.01 -2.86 -17.91
CA GLN A 308 13.98 -2.40 -16.92
C GLN A 308 15.41 -2.80 -17.33
N TYR A 309 16.29 -1.81 -17.45
CA TYR A 309 17.72 -1.97 -17.57
C TYR A 309 18.37 -1.99 -16.20
N LEU A 310 19.08 -3.06 -15.90
CA LEU A 310 19.63 -3.36 -14.58
C LEU A 310 21.12 -3.04 -14.51
N THR A 311 21.62 -2.80 -13.30
CA THR A 311 23.06 -2.64 -13.00
C THR A 311 23.89 -3.92 -13.20
N THR A 312 23.26 -5.01 -13.62
CA THR A 312 23.92 -6.30 -13.92
C THR A 312 24.32 -6.47 -15.37
N GLY A 313 24.11 -5.48 -16.23
CA GLY A 313 24.29 -5.62 -17.68
C GLY A 313 23.18 -6.45 -18.33
N ALA A 314 22.02 -6.54 -17.72
CA ALA A 314 20.84 -7.22 -18.24
C ALA A 314 19.65 -6.28 -18.33
N ALA A 315 18.77 -6.50 -19.31
CA ALA A 315 17.45 -5.91 -19.38
C ALA A 315 16.38 -6.98 -19.12
N ALA A 316 15.35 -6.62 -18.35
CA ALA A 316 14.19 -7.46 -18.09
C ALA A 316 12.93 -6.80 -18.69
N GLU A 317 12.22 -7.53 -19.52
CA GLU A 317 10.94 -7.11 -20.09
C GLU A 317 9.83 -8.03 -19.59
N ILE A 318 8.71 -7.43 -19.17
CA ILE A 318 7.50 -8.14 -18.78
C ILE A 318 6.33 -7.44 -19.46
N LYS A 319 5.59 -8.19 -20.25
CA LYS A 319 4.29 -7.79 -20.80
C LYS A 319 3.22 -8.64 -20.12
N ARG A 320 2.39 -8.03 -19.31
CA ARG A 320 1.37 -8.67 -18.49
C ARG A 320 -0.01 -8.27 -18.94
N GLU A 321 -0.88 -9.25 -19.08
CA GLU A 321 -2.31 -9.07 -19.19
C GLU A 321 -2.98 -9.64 -17.94
N THR A 322 -4.00 -8.97 -17.45
CA THR A 322 -4.80 -9.39 -16.29
C THR A 322 -6.27 -9.25 -16.62
N GLU A 323 -7.07 -10.17 -16.16
CA GLU A 323 -8.53 -10.09 -16.26
C GLU A 323 -9.19 -10.84 -15.11
N GLY A 324 -10.43 -10.49 -14.83
CA GLY A 324 -11.16 -11.19 -13.79
C GLY A 324 -12.58 -10.68 -13.57
N PHE A 325 -13.26 -11.34 -12.65
CA PHE A 325 -14.58 -10.93 -12.22
C PHE A 325 -14.80 -11.24 -10.72
N ASP A 326 -15.71 -10.50 -10.09
CA ASP A 326 -16.26 -10.77 -8.75
C ASP A 326 -17.79 -10.73 -8.84
N PHE A 327 -18.44 -11.82 -8.45
CA PHE A 327 -19.87 -11.89 -8.27
C PHE A 327 -20.17 -11.95 -6.78
N ARG A 328 -21.09 -11.12 -6.31
CA ARG A 328 -21.47 -11.01 -4.91
C ARG A 328 -22.97 -10.90 -4.75
N TRP A 329 -23.52 -11.73 -3.89
CA TRP A 329 -24.86 -11.59 -3.36
C TRP A 329 -24.81 -11.21 -1.89
N THR A 330 -25.57 -10.21 -1.51
CA THR A 330 -25.71 -9.75 -0.13
C THR A 330 -27.17 -9.75 0.26
N ARG A 331 -27.47 -10.34 1.40
CA ARG A 331 -28.82 -10.37 2.00
C ARG A 331 -28.80 -9.71 3.37
N LYS A 332 -29.73 -8.76 3.60
CA LYS A 332 -30.04 -8.15 4.89
C LYS A 332 -31.36 -8.72 5.37
N ASP A 333 -31.36 -9.41 6.48
CA ASP A 333 -32.55 -10.07 7.02
C ASP A 333 -32.55 -10.00 8.56
N LEU A 334 -33.55 -10.64 9.16
CA LEU A 334 -33.64 -10.86 10.58
C LEU A 334 -33.55 -12.36 10.87
N PHE A 335 -32.73 -12.73 11.83
CA PHE A 335 -32.72 -14.07 12.42
C PHE A 335 -33.07 -13.94 13.89
N LEU A 336 -34.13 -14.66 14.32
CA LEU A 336 -34.71 -14.52 15.67
C LEU A 336 -35.04 -13.06 16.02
N ASN A 337 -35.58 -12.29 15.08
CA ASN A 337 -35.91 -10.87 15.17
C ASN A 337 -34.71 -9.94 15.46
N LYS A 338 -33.50 -10.37 15.12
CA LYS A 338 -32.25 -9.59 15.26
C LYS A 338 -31.53 -9.47 13.93
N PRO A 339 -30.84 -8.35 13.66
CA PRO A 339 -30.17 -8.11 12.38
C PRO A 339 -29.18 -9.20 11.98
N LEU A 340 -29.31 -9.72 10.79
CA LEU A 340 -28.43 -10.67 10.15
C LEU A 340 -28.10 -10.15 8.75
N ASN A 341 -26.81 -9.91 8.47
CA ASN A 341 -26.32 -9.65 7.13
C ASN A 341 -25.52 -10.87 6.67
N PHE A 342 -25.78 -11.31 5.46
CA PHE A 342 -25.09 -12.45 4.83
C PHE A 342 -24.54 -12.03 3.48
N THR A 343 -23.30 -12.42 3.18
CA THR A 343 -22.67 -12.18 1.89
C THR A 343 -22.05 -13.46 1.38
N ALA A 344 -22.32 -13.81 0.14
CA ALA A 344 -21.70 -14.92 -0.58
C ALA A 344 -21.15 -14.41 -1.91
N GLY A 345 -20.03 -14.96 -2.34
CA GLY A 345 -19.47 -14.56 -3.62
C GLY A 345 -18.46 -15.53 -4.21
N LEU A 346 -18.19 -15.27 -5.48
CA LEU A 346 -17.22 -15.97 -6.32
C LEU A 346 -16.34 -14.94 -7.02
N ALA A 347 -15.03 -15.07 -6.88
CA ALA A 347 -14.07 -14.23 -7.60
C ALA A 347 -13.14 -15.10 -8.45
N TYR A 348 -12.78 -14.58 -9.61
CA TYR A 348 -11.80 -15.16 -10.52
C TYR A 348 -10.84 -14.06 -10.96
N ASP A 349 -9.56 -14.33 -10.82
CA ASP A 349 -8.48 -13.49 -11.31
C ASP A 349 -7.58 -14.35 -12.21
N SER A 350 -7.17 -13.84 -13.36
CA SER A 350 -6.15 -14.46 -14.22
C SER A 350 -5.06 -13.48 -14.61
N MET A 351 -3.90 -14.00 -14.95
CA MET A 351 -2.81 -13.24 -15.52
C MET A 351 -2.03 -14.08 -16.54
N GLU A 352 -1.52 -13.41 -17.56
CA GLU A 352 -0.56 -13.94 -18.51
C GLU A 352 0.62 -12.97 -18.63
N ASP A 353 1.84 -13.48 -18.45
CA ASP A 353 3.09 -12.73 -18.67
C ASP A 353 3.86 -13.32 -19.83
N ILE A 354 4.32 -12.46 -20.73
CA ILE A 354 5.49 -12.75 -21.57
C ILE A 354 6.67 -12.07 -20.92
N ARG A 355 7.57 -12.89 -20.37
CA ARG A 355 8.78 -12.42 -19.68
C ARG A 355 9.99 -12.73 -20.52
N SER A 356 10.79 -11.71 -20.79
CA SER A 356 12.05 -11.84 -21.52
C SER A 356 13.20 -11.22 -20.72
N ARG A 357 14.39 -11.77 -20.89
CA ARG A 357 15.62 -11.21 -20.36
C ARG A 357 16.67 -11.16 -21.46
N TYR A 358 17.41 -10.07 -21.49
CA TYR A 358 18.42 -9.78 -22.49
C TYR A 358 19.73 -9.43 -21.81
N SER A 359 20.85 -9.86 -22.38
CA SER A 359 22.18 -9.39 -22.00
C SER A 359 22.62 -8.27 -22.95
N TYR A 360 23.22 -7.21 -22.41
CA TYR A 360 23.84 -6.17 -23.19
C TYR A 360 25.28 -5.99 -22.72
N THR A 361 26.21 -5.85 -23.72
CA THR A 361 27.66 -5.95 -23.47
C THR A 361 28.37 -4.61 -23.35
N ALA A 362 27.73 -3.50 -23.70
CA ALA A 362 28.37 -2.19 -23.67
C ALA A 362 27.66 -1.22 -22.70
N PRO A 363 28.39 -0.71 -21.69
CA PRO A 363 27.87 0.37 -20.84
C PRO A 363 27.53 1.61 -21.68
N GLY A 364 26.35 2.21 -21.41
CA GLY A 364 25.96 3.46 -22.05
C GLY A 364 25.43 3.38 -23.48
N VAL A 365 25.52 2.23 -24.14
CA VAL A 365 24.98 2.05 -25.51
C VAL A 365 23.50 1.69 -25.40
N TYR A 366 22.63 2.61 -25.81
CA TYR A 366 21.22 2.30 -26.07
C TYR A 366 21.20 1.45 -27.37
N SER A 367 21.06 0.15 -27.19
CA SER A 367 20.80 -0.74 -28.31
C SER A 367 19.31 -1.10 -28.29
N PRO A 368 18.59 -0.98 -29.40
CA PRO A 368 17.24 -1.49 -29.52
C PRO A 368 17.19 -2.96 -29.16
N LEU A 369 16.08 -3.42 -28.53
CA LEU A 369 15.91 -4.82 -28.09
C LEU A 369 16.25 -5.86 -29.16
N GLY A 370 16.10 -5.54 -30.45
CA GLY A 370 16.40 -6.43 -31.57
C GLY A 370 17.90 -6.77 -31.78
N THR A 371 18.82 -6.09 -31.07
CA THR A 371 20.28 -6.31 -31.14
C THR A 371 20.85 -7.01 -29.91
N HIS A 372 20.00 -7.40 -28.93
CA HIS A 372 20.41 -8.09 -27.71
C HIS A 372 20.27 -9.62 -27.86
N SER A 373 21.20 -10.37 -27.30
CA SER A 373 21.02 -11.80 -27.14
C SER A 373 19.99 -12.07 -26.03
N SER A 374 18.91 -12.74 -26.39
CA SER A 374 17.98 -13.27 -25.40
C SER A 374 18.67 -14.38 -24.60
N ASN A 375 18.57 -14.36 -23.29
CA ASN A 375 19.06 -15.42 -22.41
C ASN A 375 17.93 -16.03 -21.56
N ARG A 376 16.69 -15.60 -21.78
CA ARG A 376 15.48 -16.14 -21.17
C ARG A 376 14.24 -15.62 -21.88
N ARG A 377 13.28 -16.50 -22.14
CA ARG A 377 11.95 -16.14 -22.61
C ARG A 377 10.94 -17.13 -22.08
N GLU A 378 9.87 -16.65 -21.43
CA GLU A 378 8.89 -17.49 -20.77
C GLU A 378 7.49 -16.93 -21.00
N LYS A 379 6.51 -17.85 -21.08
CA LYS A 379 5.10 -17.53 -20.92
C LYS A 379 4.64 -18.05 -19.57
N GLN A 380 4.29 -17.10 -18.67
CA GLN A 380 3.88 -17.38 -17.31
C GLN A 380 2.38 -17.11 -17.20
N THR A 381 1.60 -18.10 -16.74
CA THR A 381 0.16 -17.94 -16.54
C THR A 381 -0.21 -18.29 -15.11
N ALA A 382 -1.06 -17.48 -14.49
CA ALA A 382 -1.66 -17.81 -13.20
C ALA A 382 -3.16 -17.55 -13.23
N PHE A 383 -3.90 -18.35 -12.48
CA PHE A 383 -5.27 -18.04 -12.15
C PHE A 383 -5.56 -18.30 -10.68
N ASN A 384 -6.50 -17.54 -10.14
CA ASN A 384 -7.01 -17.67 -8.79
C ASN A 384 -8.54 -17.78 -8.84
N VAL A 385 -9.10 -18.77 -8.15
CA VAL A 385 -10.54 -18.94 -7.97
C VAL A 385 -10.83 -18.92 -6.48
N ASP A 386 -11.69 -18.01 -6.08
CA ASP A 386 -12.06 -17.80 -4.69
C ASP A 386 -13.57 -17.91 -4.50
N GLN A 387 -13.98 -18.69 -3.53
CA GLN A 387 -15.35 -18.76 -3.04
C GLN A 387 -15.37 -18.24 -1.61
N TYR A 388 -16.29 -17.35 -1.29
CA TYR A 388 -16.34 -16.78 0.05
C TYR A 388 -17.76 -16.63 0.58
N LEU A 389 -17.85 -16.76 1.90
CA LEU A 389 -19.05 -16.55 2.69
C LEU A 389 -18.70 -15.65 3.88
N GLN A 390 -19.60 -14.75 4.22
CA GLN A 390 -19.49 -13.94 5.44
C GLN A 390 -20.88 -13.73 6.03
N ALA A 391 -21.00 -13.81 7.35
CA ALA A 391 -22.19 -13.44 8.07
C ALA A 391 -21.86 -12.47 9.21
N SER A 392 -22.73 -11.52 9.44
CA SER A 392 -22.67 -10.58 10.55
C SER A 392 -24.03 -10.65 11.27
N TYR A 393 -24.03 -10.95 12.57
CA TYR A 393 -25.23 -11.16 13.37
C TYR A 393 -25.15 -10.36 14.66
N GLU A 394 -26.24 -9.66 14.99
CA GLU A 394 -26.38 -8.90 16.23
C GLU A 394 -27.40 -9.57 17.15
N PRO A 395 -27.03 -10.64 17.91
CA PRO A 395 -27.97 -11.34 18.78
C PRO A 395 -28.56 -10.46 19.88
N THR A 396 -27.86 -9.43 20.27
CA THR A 396 -28.32 -8.39 21.21
C THR A 396 -27.83 -7.01 20.73
N ASP A 397 -28.41 -5.94 21.26
CA ASP A 397 -28.02 -4.57 20.94
C ASP A 397 -26.56 -4.24 21.36
N ARG A 398 -25.96 -5.12 22.20
CA ARG A 398 -24.57 -4.98 22.68
C ARG A 398 -23.57 -5.95 22.07
N LEU A 399 -24.02 -6.92 21.31
CA LEU A 399 -23.14 -7.98 20.80
C LEU A 399 -23.24 -8.06 19.29
N LEU A 400 -22.12 -7.88 18.62
CA LEU A 400 -21.94 -8.13 17.18
C LEU A 400 -21.00 -9.32 16.99
N VAL A 401 -21.41 -10.31 16.21
CA VAL A 401 -20.59 -11.46 15.82
C VAL A 401 -20.42 -11.45 14.30
N ILE A 402 -19.19 -11.56 13.84
CA ILE A 402 -18.89 -11.71 12.40
C ILE A 402 -18.11 -13.01 12.22
N ALA A 403 -18.52 -13.81 11.24
CA ALA A 403 -17.82 -15.02 10.83
C ALA A 403 -17.71 -15.07 9.30
N GLY A 404 -16.61 -15.61 8.81
CA GLY A 404 -16.40 -15.75 7.37
C GLY A 404 -15.51 -16.95 7.03
N LEU A 405 -15.63 -17.38 5.80
CA LEU A 405 -14.86 -18.47 5.23
C LEU A 405 -14.53 -18.14 3.79
N ARG A 406 -13.26 -18.33 3.40
CA ARG A 406 -12.84 -18.26 2.00
C ARG A 406 -12.10 -19.53 1.62
N ASN A 407 -12.45 -20.07 0.48
CA ASN A 407 -11.72 -21.14 -0.19
C ASN A 407 -11.03 -20.54 -1.41
N SER A 408 -9.70 -20.66 -1.48
CA SER A 408 -8.87 -20.12 -2.55
C SER A 408 -8.12 -21.24 -3.26
N ARG A 409 -8.11 -21.21 -4.60
CA ARG A 409 -7.31 -22.11 -5.44
C ARG A 409 -6.50 -21.27 -6.41
N VAL A 410 -5.18 -21.30 -6.25
CA VAL A 410 -4.21 -20.56 -7.09
C VAL A 410 -3.38 -21.56 -7.88
N SER A 411 -3.35 -21.43 -9.20
CA SER A 411 -2.49 -22.24 -10.07
C SER A 411 -1.50 -21.31 -10.78
N ILE A 412 -0.24 -21.68 -10.80
CA ILE A 412 0.82 -21.00 -11.53
C ILE A 412 1.48 -21.98 -12.49
N LYS A 413 1.73 -21.54 -13.72
CA LYS A 413 2.36 -22.35 -14.79
C LYS A 413 3.39 -21.50 -15.50
N ASN A 414 4.60 -22.05 -15.66
CA ASN A 414 5.66 -21.51 -16.48
C ASN A 414 5.84 -22.38 -17.71
N ASN A 415 5.81 -21.81 -18.90
CA ASN A 415 6.21 -22.45 -20.14
C ASN A 415 7.52 -21.79 -20.62
N ASP A 416 8.57 -22.55 -20.72
CA ASP A 416 9.84 -22.10 -21.26
C ASP A 416 9.75 -21.98 -22.78
N LEU A 417 10.15 -20.82 -23.30
CA LEU A 417 10.20 -20.50 -24.73
C LEU A 417 11.64 -20.32 -25.21
N PHE A 418 12.66 -20.54 -24.34
CA PHE A 418 14.07 -20.37 -24.64
C PHE A 418 14.83 -21.69 -24.43
N LEU A 419 14.51 -22.70 -25.22
CA LEU A 419 15.08 -24.07 -25.11
C LEU A 419 16.49 -24.21 -25.72
N THR A 420 17.05 -23.14 -26.27
CA THR A 420 18.40 -23.17 -26.93
C THR A 420 19.54 -23.22 -25.91
N ASP A 421 19.29 -22.99 -24.62
CA ASP A 421 20.26 -23.16 -23.55
C ASP A 421 20.36 -24.61 -23.04
N GLY A 422 19.52 -25.50 -23.56
CA GLY A 422 19.45 -26.91 -23.17
C GLY A 422 18.74 -27.20 -21.86
N VAL A 423 18.06 -26.20 -21.29
CA VAL A 423 17.28 -26.31 -20.06
C VAL A 423 15.79 -26.09 -20.37
N ASP A 424 14.92 -26.99 -19.94
CA ASP A 424 13.48 -26.79 -19.97
C ASP A 424 12.95 -26.43 -18.57
N SER A 425 12.58 -25.18 -18.40
CA SER A 425 11.99 -24.63 -17.16
C SER A 425 10.47 -24.72 -17.10
N THR A 426 9.84 -25.53 -17.97
CA THR A 426 8.39 -25.70 -18.00
C THR A 426 7.90 -26.45 -16.77
N GLY A 427 6.84 -25.95 -16.14
CA GLY A 427 6.21 -26.61 -14.99
C GLY A 427 4.97 -25.90 -14.48
N GLN A 428 4.24 -26.61 -13.64
CA GLN A 428 3.00 -26.10 -13.03
C GLN A 428 2.88 -26.57 -11.59
N VAL A 429 2.30 -25.70 -10.74
CA VAL A 429 1.90 -26.04 -9.37
C VAL A 429 0.56 -25.39 -9.03
N THR A 430 -0.23 -26.07 -8.20
CA THR A 430 -1.52 -25.58 -7.72
C THR A 430 -1.55 -25.61 -6.20
N TYR A 431 -1.94 -24.50 -5.60
CA TYR A 431 -2.11 -24.33 -4.17
C TYR A 431 -3.60 -24.17 -3.84
N SER A 432 -4.03 -24.75 -2.73
CA SER A 432 -5.39 -24.58 -2.23
C SER A 432 -5.37 -24.33 -0.74
N ASN A 433 -6.27 -23.47 -0.27
CA ASN A 433 -6.40 -23.17 1.15
C ASN A 433 -7.83 -22.73 1.49
N THR A 434 -8.26 -23.12 2.70
CA THR A 434 -9.48 -22.60 3.32
C THR A 434 -9.12 -21.75 4.51
N SER A 435 -9.56 -20.48 4.48
CA SER A 435 -9.25 -19.44 5.44
C SER A 435 -10.49 -19.06 6.25
N PRO A 436 -10.72 -19.63 7.44
CA PRO A 436 -11.77 -19.19 8.34
C PRO A 436 -11.33 -17.91 9.07
N VAL A 437 -12.32 -17.05 9.36
CA VAL A 437 -12.16 -15.87 10.20
C VAL A 437 -13.41 -15.67 11.05
N GLY A 438 -13.23 -15.16 12.25
CA GLY A 438 -14.33 -14.80 13.14
C GLY A 438 -13.92 -13.70 14.10
N GLY A 439 -14.89 -12.93 14.53
CA GLY A 439 -14.68 -11.86 15.48
C GLY A 439 -15.98 -11.49 16.22
N VAL A 440 -15.80 -10.89 17.37
CA VAL A 440 -16.89 -10.45 18.24
C VAL A 440 -16.58 -9.06 18.76
N THR A 441 -17.58 -8.17 18.74
CA THR A 441 -17.56 -6.88 19.43
C THR A 441 -18.61 -6.88 20.52
N PHE A 442 -18.19 -6.48 21.72
CA PHE A 442 -19.08 -6.21 22.85
C PHE A 442 -19.12 -4.71 23.14
N LYS A 443 -20.30 -4.11 22.99
CA LYS A 443 -20.57 -2.70 23.27
C LYS A 443 -20.75 -2.54 24.79
N VAL A 444 -19.64 -2.24 25.51
CA VAL A 444 -19.63 -2.09 26.98
C VAL A 444 -20.48 -0.91 27.38
N THR A 445 -20.30 0.23 26.70
CA THR A 445 -21.13 1.44 26.78
C THR A 445 -21.38 1.97 25.37
N PRO A 446 -22.23 2.96 25.15
CA PRO A 446 -22.39 3.61 23.86
C PRO A 446 -21.10 4.21 23.28
N THR A 447 -20.11 4.48 24.14
CA THR A 447 -18.82 5.10 23.75
C THR A 447 -17.61 4.17 23.91
N LEU A 448 -17.82 2.91 24.34
CA LEU A 448 -16.73 1.95 24.55
C LEU A 448 -17.10 0.58 23.99
N ASN A 449 -16.35 0.14 23.01
CA ASN A 449 -16.40 -1.20 22.44
C ASN A 449 -15.11 -1.96 22.75
N VAL A 450 -15.23 -3.22 23.14
CA VAL A 450 -14.13 -4.17 23.19
C VAL A 450 -14.38 -5.26 22.16
N TYR A 451 -13.33 -5.76 21.53
CA TYR A 451 -13.45 -6.79 20.51
C TYR A 451 -12.33 -7.82 20.58
N ALA A 452 -12.61 -8.99 20.04
CA ALA A 452 -11.60 -10.01 19.77
C ALA A 452 -11.88 -10.65 18.42
N ASN A 453 -10.80 -11.07 17.75
CA ASN A 453 -10.92 -11.79 16.47
C ASN A 453 -9.81 -12.83 16.29
N TYR A 454 -10.08 -13.77 15.39
CA TYR A 454 -9.18 -14.82 14.97
C TYR A 454 -9.36 -15.11 13.48
N GLY A 455 -8.28 -15.42 12.78
CA GLY A 455 -8.35 -15.92 11.40
C GLY A 455 -7.06 -16.54 10.92
N ARG A 456 -7.13 -17.21 9.77
CA ARG A 456 -6.00 -17.84 9.09
C ARG A 456 -5.72 -17.13 7.78
N GLY A 457 -4.48 -16.66 7.61
CA GLY A 457 -3.99 -16.11 6.35
C GLY A 457 -3.26 -17.14 5.51
N PHE A 458 -3.11 -16.83 4.23
CA PHE A 458 -2.51 -17.69 3.22
C PHE A 458 -1.83 -16.83 2.15
N GLU A 459 -0.57 -17.14 1.84
CA GLU A 459 0.21 -16.48 0.80
C GLU A 459 0.92 -17.50 -0.07
N THR A 460 0.66 -17.50 -1.36
CA THR A 460 1.36 -18.33 -2.34
C THR A 460 2.72 -17.72 -2.70
N PRO A 461 3.70 -18.54 -3.12
CA PRO A 461 4.83 -18.03 -3.87
C PRO A 461 4.35 -17.30 -5.14
N THR A 462 5.02 -16.20 -5.48
CA THR A 462 4.81 -15.45 -6.73
C THR A 462 5.74 -15.96 -7.82
N PHE A 463 5.50 -15.61 -9.08
CA PHE A 463 6.45 -15.93 -10.15
C PHE A 463 7.85 -15.35 -9.89
N ALA A 464 7.95 -14.15 -9.30
CA ALA A 464 9.23 -13.56 -8.96
C ALA A 464 10.03 -14.39 -7.94
N GLU A 465 9.34 -15.09 -7.03
CA GLU A 465 9.95 -15.92 -6.00
C GLU A 465 10.26 -17.34 -6.47
N THR A 466 9.43 -17.89 -7.36
CA THR A 466 9.67 -19.23 -7.93
C THR A 466 10.70 -19.24 -9.06
N THR A 467 11.19 -18.10 -9.49
CA THR A 467 12.01 -17.92 -10.70
C THR A 467 13.27 -18.78 -10.76
N TYR A 468 13.91 -19.06 -9.61
CA TYR A 468 15.18 -19.80 -9.55
C TYR A 468 15.15 -20.84 -8.44
N SER A 469 15.65 -22.05 -8.75
CA SER A 469 15.88 -23.11 -7.79
C SER A 469 17.29 -23.07 -7.24
N SER A 470 17.45 -23.25 -5.94
CA SER A 470 18.75 -23.39 -5.27
C SER A 470 19.51 -24.67 -5.67
N THR A 471 18.78 -25.70 -6.11
CA THR A 471 19.33 -27.04 -6.39
C THR A 471 19.85 -27.22 -7.80
N SER A 472 19.33 -26.47 -8.78
CA SER A 472 19.71 -26.65 -10.19
C SER A 472 20.30 -25.41 -10.85
N GLY A 473 20.23 -24.25 -10.18
CA GLY A 473 20.70 -22.98 -10.78
C GLY A 473 19.90 -22.53 -12.02
N ALA A 474 18.98 -23.33 -12.51
CA ALA A 474 18.15 -23.09 -13.67
C ALA A 474 16.72 -23.55 -13.40
N GLY A 475 15.75 -22.75 -13.85
CA GLY A 475 14.34 -23.08 -13.80
C GLY A 475 13.62 -22.73 -12.50
N PRO A 476 12.27 -22.78 -12.53
CA PRO A 476 11.44 -22.37 -11.41
C PRO A 476 11.49 -23.36 -10.24
N ASN A 477 11.51 -22.84 -9.00
CA ASN A 477 11.37 -23.63 -7.79
C ASN A 477 9.89 -23.92 -7.52
N LEU A 478 9.35 -24.94 -8.16
CA LEU A 478 7.95 -25.35 -8.02
C LEU A 478 7.71 -26.20 -6.75
N SER A 479 8.74 -26.53 -5.99
CA SER A 479 8.64 -27.24 -4.71
C SER A 479 8.28 -26.34 -3.53
N MET A 480 8.32 -25.03 -3.71
CA MET A 480 7.94 -24.07 -2.67
C MET A 480 6.49 -24.28 -2.22
N VAL A 481 6.28 -24.15 -0.93
CA VAL A 481 4.97 -24.29 -0.30
C VAL A 481 4.42 -22.92 0.14
N PRO A 482 3.10 -22.73 0.19
CA PRO A 482 2.52 -21.47 0.66
C PRO A 482 2.84 -21.19 2.12
N SER A 483 3.05 -19.91 2.42
CA SER A 483 3.08 -19.39 3.78
C SER A 483 1.66 -19.41 4.38
N LYS A 484 1.54 -19.83 5.65
CA LYS A 484 0.25 -19.90 6.36
C LYS A 484 0.39 -19.23 7.73
N SER A 485 -0.52 -18.30 8.02
CA SER A 485 -0.53 -17.58 9.29
C SER A 485 -1.76 -17.87 10.13
N LYS A 486 -1.60 -17.80 11.46
CA LYS A 486 -2.68 -17.73 12.46
C LYS A 486 -2.60 -16.37 13.12
N ASN A 487 -3.67 -15.64 13.03
CA ASN A 487 -3.76 -14.27 13.52
C ASN A 487 -4.73 -14.23 14.69
N TYR A 488 -4.35 -13.56 15.77
CA TYR A 488 -5.14 -13.30 16.96
C TYR A 488 -5.09 -11.79 17.26
N GLU A 489 -6.22 -11.20 17.58
CA GLU A 489 -6.29 -9.80 17.93
C GLU A 489 -7.34 -9.58 19.02
N ILE A 490 -7.03 -8.72 19.96
CA ILE A 490 -7.99 -8.14 20.93
C ILE A 490 -7.79 -6.63 20.95
N GLY A 491 -8.86 -5.88 21.00
CA GLY A 491 -8.74 -4.43 21.01
C GLY A 491 -9.91 -3.73 21.69
N LEU A 492 -9.70 -2.45 21.86
CA LEU A 492 -10.73 -1.54 22.36
C LEU A 492 -10.83 -0.32 21.46
N LYS A 493 -12.03 0.20 21.29
CA LYS A 493 -12.34 1.46 20.61
C LYS A 493 -13.21 2.29 21.55
N THR A 494 -12.82 3.54 21.79
CA THR A 494 -13.55 4.38 22.72
C THR A 494 -13.56 5.85 22.32
N PHE A 495 -14.67 6.51 22.62
CA PHE A 495 -14.75 7.96 22.71
C PHE A 495 -14.64 8.34 24.19
N ILE A 496 -13.43 8.81 24.61
CA ILE A 496 -13.20 9.28 25.99
C ILE A 496 -14.06 10.51 26.28
N THR A 497 -14.18 11.37 25.28
CA THR A 497 -15.13 12.49 25.20
C THR A 497 -15.75 12.51 23.82
N SER A 498 -16.78 13.33 23.58
CA SER A 498 -17.34 13.53 22.23
C SER A 498 -16.31 13.98 21.19
N ASN A 499 -15.17 14.51 21.65
CA ASN A 499 -14.14 15.13 20.83
C ASN A 499 -12.83 14.33 20.80
N THR A 500 -12.72 13.23 21.56
CA THR A 500 -11.49 12.44 21.69
C THR A 500 -11.80 10.97 21.53
N ARG A 501 -11.25 10.37 20.44
CA ARG A 501 -11.34 8.95 20.14
C ARG A 501 -9.98 8.29 20.36
N VAL A 502 -10.00 7.10 20.94
CA VAL A 502 -8.83 6.24 21.16
C VAL A 502 -9.13 4.85 20.65
N ASN A 503 -8.22 4.27 19.92
CA ASN A 503 -8.23 2.85 19.54
C ASN A 503 -6.93 2.20 20.00
N VAL A 504 -7.03 0.97 20.54
CA VAL A 504 -5.90 0.13 20.93
C VAL A 504 -6.13 -1.27 20.40
N ALA A 505 -5.13 -1.87 19.80
CA ALA A 505 -5.16 -3.27 19.40
C ALA A 505 -3.87 -3.99 19.88
N LEU A 506 -4.06 -5.15 20.45
CA LEU A 506 -3.01 -6.11 20.78
C LEU A 506 -3.13 -7.29 19.82
N PHE A 507 -2.05 -7.67 19.19
CA PHE A 507 -2.09 -8.75 18.20
C PHE A 507 -0.92 -9.71 18.34
N LYS A 508 -1.16 -10.95 17.88
CA LYS A 508 -0.16 -11.99 17.71
C LYS A 508 -0.41 -12.72 16.40
N VAL A 509 0.67 -12.99 15.65
CA VAL A 509 0.63 -13.74 14.40
C VAL A 509 1.73 -14.79 14.41
N ASP A 510 1.35 -16.04 14.26
CA ASP A 510 2.27 -17.17 14.06
C ASP A 510 2.23 -17.58 12.58
N THR A 511 3.37 -17.54 11.90
CA THR A 511 3.48 -17.90 10.47
C THR A 511 4.37 -19.11 10.29
N LYS A 512 3.92 -20.06 9.46
CA LYS A 512 4.70 -21.22 9.01
C LYS A 512 5.03 -21.10 7.53
N ASN A 513 6.21 -21.65 7.17
CA ASN A 513 6.70 -21.65 5.79
C ASN A 513 6.81 -20.24 5.21
N GLU A 514 7.26 -19.26 5.99
CA GLU A 514 7.49 -17.93 5.47
C GLU A 514 8.56 -17.97 4.39
N ILE A 515 8.27 -17.29 3.27
CA ILE A 515 9.14 -17.27 2.11
C ILE A 515 10.25 -16.25 2.35
N VAL A 516 11.49 -16.73 2.28
CA VAL A 516 12.69 -15.94 2.57
C VAL A 516 13.72 -16.10 1.46
N VAL A 517 14.62 -15.13 1.32
CA VAL A 517 15.79 -15.26 0.45
C VAL A 517 16.79 -16.18 1.15
N THR A 518 17.20 -17.25 0.49
CA THR A 518 18.17 -18.22 1.02
C THR A 518 19.51 -18.21 0.30
N ALA A 519 19.54 -17.69 -0.93
CA ALA A 519 20.77 -17.57 -1.72
C ALA A 519 20.66 -16.43 -2.75
N ASN A 520 21.80 -16.09 -3.35
CA ASN A 520 21.90 -15.30 -4.57
C ASN A 520 22.60 -16.10 -5.66
N SER A 521 22.00 -16.15 -6.84
CA SER A 521 22.63 -16.65 -8.06
C SER A 521 22.90 -15.47 -9.00
N GLY A 522 24.15 -15.01 -9.03
CA GLY A 522 24.54 -13.80 -9.75
C GLY A 522 23.85 -12.54 -9.25
N ALA A 523 23.10 -11.78 -9.51
CA ALA A 523 22.37 -10.66 -8.93
C ALA A 523 20.88 -11.00 -8.68
N GLN A 524 20.57 -12.28 -8.59
CA GLN A 524 19.19 -12.75 -8.48
C GLN A 524 18.99 -13.48 -7.16
N ASN A 525 17.90 -13.18 -6.47
CA ASN A 525 17.55 -13.85 -5.24
C ASN A 525 16.92 -15.23 -5.51
N VAL A 526 17.37 -16.21 -4.76
CA VAL A 526 16.76 -17.52 -4.65
C VAL A 526 15.92 -17.53 -3.36
N TYR A 527 14.67 -17.93 -3.48
CA TYR A 527 13.72 -17.96 -2.38
C TYR A 527 13.39 -19.40 -1.98
N ASP A 528 13.05 -19.57 -0.70
CA ASP A 528 12.54 -20.83 -0.18
C ASP A 528 11.53 -20.61 0.95
N SER A 529 10.69 -21.61 1.22
CA SER A 529 9.62 -21.61 2.22
C SER A 529 10.07 -22.31 3.51
N VAL A 530 11.14 -21.82 4.14
CA VAL A 530 11.84 -22.53 5.23
C VAL A 530 11.68 -21.91 6.61
N ALA A 531 11.20 -20.68 6.70
CA ALA A 531 11.14 -19.95 7.95
C ALA A 531 9.79 -20.11 8.67
N ASN A 532 9.83 -20.22 9.99
CA ASN A 532 8.68 -19.96 10.85
C ASN A 532 8.93 -18.65 11.59
N THR A 533 7.90 -17.82 11.71
CA THR A 533 8.02 -16.49 12.32
C THR A 533 6.91 -16.23 13.31
N GLU A 534 7.18 -15.36 14.27
CA GLU A 534 6.19 -14.80 15.19
C GLU A 534 6.22 -13.28 15.09
N ARG A 535 5.06 -12.66 15.05
CA ARG A 535 4.87 -11.23 15.15
C ARG A 535 3.89 -10.96 16.28
N LYS A 536 4.24 -10.06 17.19
CA LYS A 536 3.36 -9.60 18.27
C LYS A 536 3.55 -8.13 18.48
N GLY A 537 2.48 -7.43 18.83
CA GLY A 537 2.59 -5.99 18.95
C GLY A 537 1.36 -5.30 19.52
N ILE A 538 1.54 -3.99 19.61
CA ILE A 538 0.51 -3.05 20.08
C ILE A 538 0.38 -1.96 19.02
N GLU A 539 -0.84 -1.64 18.65
CA GLU A 539 -1.20 -0.49 17.84
C GLU A 539 -2.06 0.46 18.66
N PHE A 540 -1.75 1.73 18.59
CA PHE A 540 -2.46 2.80 19.29
C PHE A 540 -2.77 3.93 18.32
N SER A 541 -3.96 4.49 18.39
CA SER A 541 -4.31 5.76 17.76
C SER A 541 -5.14 6.65 18.66
N LEU A 542 -4.89 7.94 18.60
CA LEU A 542 -5.65 8.98 19.29
C LEU A 542 -5.95 10.11 18.31
N ASP A 543 -7.21 10.54 18.28
CA ASP A 543 -7.69 11.69 17.53
C ASP A 543 -8.47 12.57 18.48
N SER A 544 -8.04 13.83 18.66
CA SER A 544 -8.62 14.74 19.63
C SER A 544 -8.79 16.14 19.07
N ARG A 545 -10.04 16.59 19.00
CA ARG A 545 -10.36 17.98 18.70
C ARG A 545 -10.23 18.80 19.97
N LEU A 546 -9.32 19.76 19.95
CA LEU A 546 -8.99 20.62 21.07
C LEU A 546 -9.67 22.00 20.91
N PRO A 547 -9.78 22.80 21.99
CA PRO A 547 -10.22 24.18 21.91
C PRO A 547 -9.43 25.01 20.89
N TYR A 548 -10.01 26.12 20.45
CA TYR A 548 -9.39 27.06 19.49
C TYR A 548 -9.08 26.46 18.12
N ASN A 549 -9.87 25.46 17.68
CA ASN A 549 -9.75 24.75 16.39
C ASN A 549 -8.41 24.01 16.19
N PHE A 550 -7.72 23.63 17.25
CA PHE A 550 -6.63 22.67 17.18
C PHE A 550 -7.18 21.24 17.03
N ASN A 551 -6.44 20.41 16.33
CA ASN A 551 -6.63 18.96 16.33
C ASN A 551 -5.29 18.28 16.61
N TYR A 552 -5.28 17.35 17.54
CA TYR A 552 -4.14 16.52 17.88
C TYR A 552 -4.40 15.09 17.44
N TYR A 553 -3.52 14.57 16.60
CA TYR A 553 -3.59 13.20 16.12
C TYR A 553 -2.28 12.48 16.40
N GLN A 554 -2.35 11.28 16.94
CA GLN A 554 -1.19 10.46 17.25
C GLN A 554 -1.44 9.00 16.93
N THR A 555 -0.41 8.34 16.36
CA THR A 555 -0.35 6.89 16.26
C THR A 555 0.97 6.39 16.81
N TYR A 556 0.95 5.16 17.31
CA TYR A 556 2.13 4.45 17.76
C TYR A 556 1.97 2.96 17.51
N THR A 557 3.02 2.33 17.05
CA THR A 557 3.08 0.88 16.88
C THR A 557 4.36 0.35 17.50
N TYR A 558 4.22 -0.65 18.35
CA TYR A 558 5.29 -1.54 18.78
C TYR A 558 5.08 -2.88 18.09
N LEU A 559 6.10 -3.38 17.41
CA LEU A 559 6.08 -4.64 16.68
C LEU A 559 7.34 -5.44 16.99
N ASP A 560 7.18 -6.52 17.71
CA ASP A 560 8.22 -7.51 17.92
C ASP A 560 8.02 -8.66 16.92
N SER A 561 9.00 -8.89 16.07
CA SER A 561 8.93 -9.86 14.97
C SER A 561 10.23 -10.65 14.89
N GLU A 562 10.14 -11.97 14.98
CA GLU A 562 11.31 -12.83 15.07
C GLU A 562 11.15 -14.16 14.32
N PHE A 563 12.26 -14.74 13.91
CA PHE A 563 12.35 -16.12 13.42
C PHE A 563 12.24 -17.11 14.57
N LYS A 564 11.46 -18.16 14.39
CA LYS A 564 11.27 -19.23 15.41
C LYS A 564 12.10 -20.46 15.16
N ASN A 565 12.76 -20.57 14.01
CA ASN A 565 13.72 -21.61 13.68
C ASN A 565 14.95 -21.01 13.00
N SER A 566 16.07 -21.69 13.10
CA SER A 566 17.31 -21.31 12.44
C SER A 566 17.34 -21.83 11.00
N PHE A 567 18.01 -21.10 10.10
CA PHE A 567 18.31 -21.52 8.73
C PHE A 567 19.57 -20.81 8.23
N THR A 568 20.11 -21.27 7.10
CA THR A 568 21.27 -20.64 6.47
C THR A 568 20.83 -19.82 5.27
N ASN A 569 21.33 -18.59 5.18
CA ASN A 569 21.21 -17.69 4.04
C ASN A 569 22.62 -17.41 3.50
N THR A 570 22.90 -17.78 2.26
CA THR A 570 24.25 -17.61 1.68
C THR A 570 24.62 -16.14 1.45
N VAL A 571 23.66 -15.23 1.46
CA VAL A 571 23.88 -13.78 1.30
C VAL A 571 24.20 -13.11 2.62
N GLY A 572 23.44 -13.41 3.66
CA GLY A 572 23.51 -12.74 4.97
C GLY A 572 24.08 -13.62 6.08
N GLY A 573 24.48 -14.87 5.81
CA GLY A 573 25.02 -15.81 6.77
C GLY A 573 23.96 -16.62 7.53
N PHE A 574 24.35 -17.20 8.67
CA PHE A 574 23.47 -18.00 9.52
C PHE A 574 22.41 -17.09 10.19
N VAL A 575 21.16 -17.51 10.09
CA VAL A 575 20.01 -16.87 10.74
C VAL A 575 19.62 -17.73 11.95
N ALA A 576 19.79 -17.18 13.14
CA ALA A 576 19.42 -17.86 14.38
C ALA A 576 17.92 -17.69 14.69
N ALA A 577 17.34 -18.69 15.37
CA ALA A 577 16.06 -18.49 16.02
C ALA A 577 16.17 -17.34 17.04
N GLY A 578 15.15 -16.45 17.07
CA GLY A 578 15.16 -15.23 17.87
C GLY A 578 15.70 -13.99 17.14
N ASN A 579 16.33 -14.13 15.96
CA ASN A 579 16.69 -12.97 15.15
C ASN A 579 15.43 -12.22 14.71
N ARG A 580 15.53 -10.88 14.72
CA ARG A 580 14.46 -9.98 14.20
C ARG A 580 14.32 -10.14 12.69
N LEU A 581 13.09 -10.07 12.20
CA LEU A 581 12.84 -10.02 10.76
C LEU A 581 13.43 -8.73 10.16
N SER A 582 14.26 -8.87 9.14
CA SER A 582 14.82 -7.73 8.41
C SER A 582 13.73 -6.94 7.67
N GLY A 583 13.96 -5.65 7.49
CA GLY A 583 13.00 -4.73 6.86
C GLY A 583 11.82 -4.32 7.75
N VAL A 584 11.74 -4.83 9.00
CA VAL A 584 10.64 -4.58 9.93
C VAL A 584 11.09 -3.63 11.04
N TYR A 585 10.45 -2.46 11.13
CA TYR A 585 10.66 -1.51 12.22
C TYR A 585 10.00 -2.00 13.51
N LYS A 586 10.75 -1.93 14.63
CA LYS A 586 10.22 -2.31 15.94
C LYS A 586 9.26 -1.28 16.52
N ASN A 587 9.52 0.00 16.26
CA ASN A 587 8.70 1.10 16.74
C ASN A 587 8.45 2.07 15.57
N THR A 588 7.20 2.50 15.41
CA THR A 588 6.84 3.61 14.53
C THR A 588 5.88 4.53 15.24
N ALA A 589 5.99 5.83 15.01
CA ALA A 589 5.07 6.81 15.56
C ALA A 589 4.83 7.95 14.55
N TYR A 590 3.63 8.48 14.59
CA TYR A 590 3.24 9.70 13.90
C TYR A 590 2.51 10.60 14.88
N THR A 591 2.88 11.89 14.89
CA THR A 591 2.20 12.91 15.70
C THR A 591 1.90 14.10 14.82
N GLU A 592 0.69 14.59 14.82
CA GLU A 592 0.26 15.79 14.11
C GLU A 592 -0.47 16.73 15.07
N LEU A 593 -0.05 17.99 15.10
CA LEU A 593 -0.84 19.07 15.66
C LEU A 593 -1.23 20.00 14.53
N SER A 594 -2.52 20.04 14.21
CA SER A 594 -3.06 20.94 13.18
C SER A 594 -3.91 22.03 13.81
N TRP A 595 -3.94 23.17 13.15
CA TRP A 595 -4.72 24.34 13.55
C TRP A 595 -5.48 24.91 12.36
N LYS A 596 -6.74 25.28 12.59
CA LYS A 596 -7.59 25.93 11.59
C LYS A 596 -7.99 27.32 12.08
N TYR A 597 -7.85 28.32 11.22
CA TYR A 597 -8.36 29.67 11.45
C TYR A 597 -9.50 29.97 10.47
N PRO A 598 -10.77 29.77 10.91
CA PRO A 598 -11.93 29.84 10.01
C PRO A 598 -12.11 31.17 9.32
N ALA A 599 -11.80 32.30 10.00
CA ALA A 599 -11.98 33.65 9.43
C ALA A 599 -11.21 33.89 8.12
N LEU A 600 -10.08 33.21 7.93
CA LEU A 600 -9.26 33.28 6.70
C LEU A 600 -9.30 31.96 5.90
N ASN A 601 -10.09 30.96 6.31
CA ASN A 601 -10.04 29.60 5.78
C ASN A 601 -8.58 29.06 5.72
N PHE A 602 -7.77 29.46 6.70
CA PHE A 602 -6.37 29.07 6.81
C PHE A 602 -6.26 27.79 7.66
N SER A 603 -5.36 26.91 7.26
CA SER A 603 -4.96 25.76 8.06
C SER A 603 -3.45 25.58 8.08
N SER A 604 -2.91 25.09 9.19
CA SER A 604 -1.50 24.74 9.32
C SER A 604 -1.35 23.47 10.16
N ALA A 605 -0.24 22.77 9.99
CA ALA A 605 0.10 21.63 10.83
C ALA A 605 1.61 21.46 10.96
N ILE A 606 2.01 20.92 12.10
CA ILE A 606 3.30 20.31 12.34
C ILE A 606 3.13 18.80 12.45
N GLU A 607 3.94 18.06 11.74
CA GLU A 607 3.94 16.60 11.69
C GLU A 607 5.30 16.10 12.19
N ASN A 608 5.29 15.07 13.05
CA ASN A 608 6.50 14.32 13.41
C ASN A 608 6.33 12.86 13.03
N ILE A 609 7.30 12.32 12.32
CA ILE A 609 7.35 10.92 11.87
C ILE A 609 8.58 10.29 12.51
N TYR A 610 8.39 9.23 13.29
CA TYR A 610 9.45 8.46 13.93
C TYR A 610 9.44 7.02 13.44
N TYR A 611 10.59 6.54 13.03
CA TYR A 611 10.87 5.13 12.76
C TYR A 611 12.04 4.66 13.60
N GLY A 612 11.88 3.51 14.27
CA GLY A 612 12.95 2.84 15.01
C GLY A 612 14.03 2.27 14.09
N ASP A 613 15.00 1.62 14.67
CA ASP A 613 16.05 0.91 13.92
C ASP A 613 15.51 -0.29 13.15
N VAL A 614 16.17 -0.61 12.03
CA VAL A 614 15.80 -1.73 11.17
C VAL A 614 17.03 -2.46 10.63
N HIS A 615 16.98 -3.80 10.66
CA HIS A 615 18.03 -4.65 10.09
C HIS A 615 17.79 -4.86 8.59
N GLY A 616 18.85 -4.79 7.79
CA GLY A 616 18.82 -5.11 6.37
C GLY A 616 19.05 -6.61 6.09
N TYR A 617 19.70 -7.33 7.04
CA TYR A 617 19.98 -8.77 6.92
C TYR A 617 19.26 -9.59 7.98
N ASP A 618 18.78 -10.76 7.62
CA ASP A 618 18.11 -11.71 8.52
C ASP A 618 19.05 -12.25 9.61
N SER A 619 20.35 -12.28 9.36
CA SER A 619 21.37 -12.58 10.38
C SER A 619 21.49 -11.51 11.46
N ASN A 620 20.83 -10.36 11.28
CA ASN A 620 20.92 -9.17 12.13
C ASN A 620 22.35 -8.60 12.22
N ALA A 621 23.17 -8.78 11.17
CA ALA A 621 24.51 -8.22 11.09
C ALA A 621 24.49 -6.70 11.32
N GLY A 622 25.37 -6.21 12.20
CA GLY A 622 25.33 -4.83 12.68
C GLY A 622 25.70 -3.79 11.62
N ASP A 623 26.54 -4.15 10.66
CA ASP A 623 26.96 -3.30 9.54
C ASP A 623 25.85 -3.04 8.51
N ARG A 624 24.72 -3.76 8.59
CA ARG A 624 23.54 -3.63 7.75
C ARG A 624 22.31 -3.14 8.51
N LYS A 625 22.51 -2.52 9.63
CA LYS A 625 21.46 -1.90 10.45
C LYS A 625 21.32 -0.43 10.09
N ALA A 626 20.12 0.01 9.76
CA ALA A 626 19.78 1.42 9.67
C ALA A 626 19.33 1.93 11.04
N GLU A 627 19.86 3.09 11.46
CA GLU A 627 19.54 3.69 12.74
C GLU A 627 18.14 4.31 12.74
N ALA A 628 17.58 4.49 13.94
CA ALA A 628 16.32 5.18 14.16
C ALA A 628 16.41 6.64 13.74
N PHE A 629 15.31 7.19 13.23
CA PHE A 629 15.24 8.59 12.84
C PHE A 629 13.90 9.23 13.19
N SER A 630 13.90 10.56 13.25
CA SER A 630 12.69 11.37 13.44
C SER A 630 12.74 12.58 12.53
N ILE A 631 11.74 12.75 11.68
CA ILE A 631 11.61 13.89 10.78
C ILE A 631 10.41 14.73 11.16
N VAL A 632 10.56 16.05 11.05
CA VAL A 632 9.49 17.01 11.31
C VAL A 632 9.15 17.73 10.02
N ASN A 633 7.86 17.81 9.71
CA ASN A 633 7.33 18.50 8.56
C ASN A 633 6.40 19.63 9.00
N LEU A 634 6.34 20.68 8.21
CA LEU A 634 5.41 21.80 8.36
C LEU A 634 4.57 21.94 7.09
N ARG A 635 3.30 22.24 7.24
CA ARG A 635 2.41 22.59 6.13
C ARG A 635 1.47 23.71 6.50
N ALA A 636 1.11 24.51 5.53
CA ALA A 636 0.06 25.52 5.66
C ALA A 636 -0.70 25.63 4.35
N SER A 637 -1.98 25.95 4.43
CA SER A 637 -2.84 26.17 3.27
C SER A 637 -3.88 27.25 3.56
N VAL A 638 -4.31 27.92 2.51
CA VAL A 638 -5.43 28.88 2.54
C VAL A 638 -6.41 28.54 1.43
N ARG A 639 -7.70 28.76 1.69
CA ARG A 639 -8.77 28.56 0.71
C ARG A 639 -9.56 29.83 0.56
N GLN A 640 -9.77 30.24 -0.69
CA GLN A 640 -10.49 31.44 -1.06
C GLN A 640 -11.60 31.11 -2.04
N SER A 641 -12.75 31.76 -1.91
CA SER A 641 -13.88 31.59 -2.82
C SER A 641 -14.29 32.96 -3.35
N TYR A 642 -14.46 33.05 -4.67
CA TYR A 642 -14.95 34.25 -5.33
C TYR A 642 -15.92 33.87 -6.45
N ASN A 643 -17.18 34.19 -6.28
CA ASN A 643 -18.25 33.74 -7.16
C ASN A 643 -18.26 32.24 -7.34
N ASN A 644 -18.06 31.73 -8.56
CA ASN A 644 -18.01 30.33 -8.90
C ASN A 644 -16.58 29.73 -8.81
N TRP A 645 -15.60 30.56 -8.45
CA TRP A 645 -14.21 30.15 -8.32
C TRP A 645 -13.86 29.77 -6.86
N ASN A 646 -13.11 28.69 -6.72
CA ASN A 646 -12.46 28.32 -5.46
C ASN A 646 -10.97 28.16 -5.72
N PHE A 647 -10.16 28.77 -4.90
CA PHE A 647 -8.70 28.68 -4.93
C PHE A 647 -8.22 28.00 -3.65
N SER A 648 -7.20 27.18 -3.75
CA SER A 648 -6.52 26.61 -2.60
C SER A 648 -5.02 26.65 -2.86
N GLU A 649 -4.30 27.40 -2.05
CA GLU A 649 -2.85 27.49 -2.08
C GLU A 649 -2.27 26.75 -0.88
N PHE A 650 -1.11 26.16 -1.07
CA PHE A 650 -0.38 25.54 0.03
C PHE A 650 1.14 25.72 -0.07
N VAL A 651 1.77 25.65 1.09
CA VAL A 651 3.20 25.52 1.24
C VAL A 651 3.49 24.36 2.19
N ARG A 652 4.53 23.62 1.88
CA ARG A 652 5.00 22.47 2.67
C ARG A 652 6.52 22.49 2.77
N ALA A 653 7.03 22.18 3.95
CA ALA A 653 8.43 21.94 4.20
C ALA A 653 8.58 20.58 4.88
N ASP A 654 9.25 19.65 4.22
CA ASP A 654 9.52 18.32 4.76
C ASP A 654 10.94 18.24 5.32
N ASN A 655 11.10 17.47 6.40
CA ASN A 655 12.38 17.27 7.09
C ASN A 655 13.06 18.60 7.42
N ILE A 656 12.37 19.48 8.14
CA ILE A 656 12.83 20.86 8.41
C ILE A 656 14.17 20.94 9.15
N PHE A 657 14.54 19.91 9.89
CA PHE A 657 15.80 19.83 10.62
C PHE A 657 16.94 19.21 9.81
N ASP A 658 16.67 18.82 8.55
CA ASP A 658 17.65 18.25 7.62
C ASP A 658 18.29 16.96 8.15
N GLU A 659 17.49 16.12 8.82
CA GLU A 659 17.93 14.83 9.34
C GLU A 659 18.40 13.93 8.20
N LYS A 660 19.60 13.34 8.34
CA LYS A 660 20.14 12.35 7.41
C LYS A 660 19.71 10.96 7.84
N TYR A 661 18.91 10.29 7.04
CA TYR A 661 18.32 8.99 7.40
C TYR A 661 18.27 8.02 6.23
N VAL A 662 18.16 6.72 6.54
CA VAL A 662 17.86 5.66 5.58
C VAL A 662 16.34 5.52 5.48
N GLY A 663 15.78 5.88 4.32
CA GLY A 663 14.33 5.85 4.11
C GLY A 663 13.78 4.44 3.90
N ASN A 664 14.60 3.52 3.37
CA ASN A 664 14.24 2.12 3.19
C ASN A 664 15.48 1.23 3.19
N VAL A 665 15.33 -0.05 3.57
CA VAL A 665 16.37 -1.06 3.46
C VAL A 665 15.98 -2.13 2.45
N ARG A 666 16.91 -2.53 1.57
CA ARG A 666 16.77 -3.71 0.74
C ARG A 666 17.20 -4.93 1.54
N VAL A 667 16.26 -5.84 1.76
CA VAL A 667 16.49 -7.03 2.60
C VAL A 667 17.44 -8.00 1.90
N ASN A 668 18.44 -8.51 2.64
CA ASN A 668 19.42 -9.48 2.18
C ASN A 668 20.09 -9.05 0.85
N ASN A 669 20.54 -7.80 0.78
CA ASN A 669 21.19 -7.23 -0.39
C ASN A 669 22.46 -6.46 0.02
N ALA A 670 23.57 -6.59 -0.73
CA ALA A 670 24.81 -5.89 -0.44
C ALA A 670 24.66 -4.37 -0.53
N ALA A 671 23.96 -3.86 -1.53
CA ALA A 671 23.48 -2.48 -1.61
C ALA A 671 22.18 -2.37 -0.82
N THR A 672 22.29 -2.12 0.49
CA THR A 672 21.19 -2.24 1.45
C THR A 672 20.39 -0.96 1.63
N PHE A 673 21.06 0.24 1.56
CA PHE A 673 20.48 1.50 1.99
C PHE A 673 19.91 2.31 0.84
N GLU A 674 18.66 2.72 1.00
CA GLU A 674 17.99 3.69 0.14
C GLU A 674 17.82 4.98 0.95
N PRO A 675 18.59 6.06 0.64
CA PRO A 675 18.60 7.28 1.44
C PRO A 675 17.24 7.98 1.46
N GLY A 676 16.84 8.50 2.62
CA GLY A 676 15.70 9.40 2.74
C GLY A 676 16.01 10.78 2.19
N ALA A 677 14.98 11.53 1.82
CA ALA A 677 15.13 12.88 1.29
C ALA A 677 15.55 13.87 2.41
N PRO A 678 16.54 14.76 2.16
CA PRO A 678 16.86 15.85 3.08
C PRO A 678 15.74 16.88 3.08
N ARG A 679 15.94 18.00 3.78
CA ARG A 679 14.99 19.11 3.82
C ARG A 679 14.60 19.53 2.40
N ASN A 680 13.30 19.64 2.18
CA ASN A 680 12.75 20.00 0.89
C ASN A 680 11.46 20.82 1.05
N TYR A 681 11.09 21.49 -0.01
CA TYR A 681 9.97 22.43 -0.02
C TYR A 681 9.07 22.17 -1.21
N THR A 682 7.78 22.39 -1.01
CA THR A 682 6.77 22.32 -2.07
C THR A 682 5.77 23.45 -1.89
N VAL A 683 5.40 24.07 -2.99
CA VAL A 683 4.30 25.03 -3.06
C VAL A 683 3.30 24.56 -4.12
N GLY A 684 2.03 24.87 -3.93
CA GLY A 684 1.03 24.48 -4.93
C GLY A 684 -0.22 25.34 -4.86
N ILE A 685 -0.93 25.34 -5.97
CA ILE A 685 -2.21 26.02 -6.14
C ILE A 685 -3.18 25.13 -6.90
N THR A 686 -4.43 25.13 -6.48
CA THR A 686 -5.55 24.59 -7.26
C THR A 686 -6.58 25.69 -7.47
N SER A 687 -7.15 25.76 -8.68
CA SER A 687 -8.22 26.66 -9.05
C SER A 687 -9.38 25.85 -9.60
N SER A 688 -10.55 25.96 -8.99
CA SER A 688 -11.76 25.24 -9.39
C SER A 688 -12.83 26.23 -9.83
N TYR A 689 -13.47 25.94 -10.95
CA TYR A 689 -14.64 26.68 -11.44
C TYR A 689 -15.84 25.77 -11.50
N THR A 690 -16.93 26.17 -10.83
CA THR A 690 -18.21 25.45 -10.82
C THR A 690 -19.16 26.10 -11.79
N PHE A 691 -19.62 25.33 -12.79
CA PHE A 691 -20.65 25.77 -13.76
C PHE A 691 -22.02 25.72 -13.05
N LYS A 692 -22.77 26.81 -13.16
CA LYS A 692 -24.15 26.91 -12.65
C LYS A 692 -25.15 26.74 -13.75
#